data_256fa43653ed6dbd3bba492e0162e287
#
_entry.id   256fa43653ed6dbd3bba492e0162e287
#
_cell.length_a   1.000
_cell.length_b   1.000
_cell.length_c   1.000
_cell.angle_alpha   90.00
_cell.angle_beta   90.00
_cell.angle_gamma   90.00
#
_symmetry.space_group_name_H-M   'P 1'
#
loop_
_entity.id
_entity.type
_entity.pdbx_description
1 polymer ?
#
loop_
_entity_poly.entity_id
_entity_poly.type
_entity_poly.pdbx_seq_one_letter_code
_entity_poly.pdbx_strand_id
1 'polypeptide(L)'
;MQVPVAPPLRIGFIGAGQMAGQHLDALRRVATPHVVAGVCDLRLDAAHALARRAGASAYPTVAELLTDARPDVVHICTQPATHFDLARQALLAGAHVYVEKPFVETRGDAEALFALGRDRGLLLCAGHQLVRDPAFRRLLERATTLQPPVLVDSYFAFRPPRLHPYRSAPAALGEQLLDVLPHPLYTLVAALTHFLPNTGIGGAAPQLVHVTATATDLHAVLRAGEVTGRLAVSLRARPVASTLTVTGAHGSLTTDFVRGTVLGAGNDGTSPLEKIANPFVEAGQLAWRTAGGFTRRLLRGVAYPGLAELIGEFYAAVTSGNRSPLSIEHLRRVTDIYEELAVQVPSRSRPAMRDRAASSPPSPAGGPGEPVAVVTGAAGFLGRALTRELTRRGFRVRAMYRSQPSDDPHVHEWVRVDLGAQVPYEVFAGASVVLHAAAATSGGFEAHQRDSVDATRQVLRGMTAAGVRRLVYVSSISVLRPPRSARERQTEETPLAAHAERLGPYTWGKCAAEELVTAAHARQDVVARIVRPAALIDWEDIDVPGLVGRRLFERWHLGFGRPGLPFAVCEVGRAAAAVAWCARHFADAPHIVNLLDPTIRTRGQLLRRFREHGWRGTVLWVPISLLAAAVSVMRFVAALARRERARPLAVWSILRPRRYDATVAAKLLTAAGEAAAPTVSAPRAAAPAAMTQAYG
;
A
#
# COMPACT_ATOMS: atom_id res chain seq x y z
N MET A 1 41.41 -26.29 -23.06
CA MET A 1 41.30 -24.83 -22.96
C MET A 1 40.05 -24.54 -22.10
N GLN A 2 40.25 -24.08 -20.86
CA GLN A 2 39.13 -23.56 -20.07
C GLN A 2 38.63 -22.27 -20.73
N VAL A 3 37.38 -22.23 -21.13
CA VAL A 3 36.74 -20.99 -21.59
C VAL A 3 36.82 -19.99 -20.42
N PRO A 4 37.35 -18.78 -20.61
CA PRO A 4 37.42 -17.80 -19.53
C PRO A 4 36.01 -17.49 -19.07
N VAL A 5 35.71 -17.77 -17.82
CA VAL A 5 34.43 -17.42 -17.22
C VAL A 5 34.36 -15.90 -17.16
N ALA A 6 33.41 -15.31 -17.88
CA ALA A 6 33.20 -13.88 -17.84
C ALA A 6 32.95 -13.41 -16.38
N PRO A 7 33.47 -12.25 -15.97
CA PRO A 7 33.24 -11.75 -14.62
C PRO A 7 31.75 -11.55 -14.37
N PRO A 8 31.29 -11.74 -13.12
CA PRO A 8 29.89 -11.55 -12.78
C PRO A 8 29.48 -10.08 -12.98
N LEU A 9 28.25 -9.86 -13.48
CA LEU A 9 27.68 -8.53 -13.60
C LEU A 9 27.59 -7.83 -12.24
N ARG A 10 28.01 -6.60 -12.17
CA ARG A 10 27.94 -5.74 -10.99
C ARG A 10 26.61 -4.98 -11.00
N ILE A 11 25.78 -5.18 -9.99
CA ILE A 11 24.44 -4.64 -9.94
C ILE A 11 24.35 -3.50 -8.91
N GLY A 12 23.87 -2.34 -9.33
CA GLY A 12 23.55 -1.23 -8.45
C GLY A 12 22.04 -1.10 -8.25
N PHE A 13 21.59 -0.76 -7.06
CA PHE A 13 20.19 -0.42 -6.77
C PHE A 13 20.07 1.05 -6.41
N ILE A 14 19.17 1.77 -7.07
CA ILE A 14 18.72 3.12 -6.70
C ILE A 14 17.27 3.01 -6.23
N GLY A 15 17.04 3.34 -4.95
CA GLY A 15 15.81 3.05 -4.24
C GLY A 15 15.90 1.71 -3.49
N ALA A 16 15.64 1.73 -2.17
CA ALA A 16 15.67 0.58 -1.28
C ALA A 16 14.27 0.25 -0.71
N GLY A 17 13.23 0.55 -1.47
CA GLY A 17 11.84 0.29 -1.12
C GLY A 17 11.42 -1.17 -1.29
N GLN A 18 10.10 -1.40 -1.23
CA GLN A 18 9.52 -2.74 -1.35
C GLN A 18 9.89 -3.42 -2.68
N MET A 19 9.85 -2.68 -3.82
CA MET A 19 10.16 -3.26 -5.14
C MET A 19 11.63 -3.64 -5.25
N ALA A 20 12.56 -2.85 -4.74
CA ALA A 20 13.98 -3.22 -4.69
C ALA A 20 14.20 -4.53 -3.90
N GLY A 21 13.46 -4.72 -2.80
CA GLY A 21 13.44 -5.99 -2.08
C GLY A 21 12.95 -7.18 -2.92
N GLN A 22 11.93 -6.99 -3.76
CA GLN A 22 11.42 -8.02 -4.67
C GLN A 22 12.40 -8.32 -5.80
N HIS A 23 13.08 -7.29 -6.34
CA HIS A 23 14.15 -7.48 -7.31
C HIS A 23 15.30 -8.29 -6.72
N LEU A 24 15.76 -7.94 -5.51
CA LEU A 24 16.80 -8.70 -4.83
C LEU A 24 16.41 -10.18 -4.61
N ASP A 25 15.16 -10.45 -4.26
CA ASP A 25 14.67 -11.82 -4.11
C ASP A 25 14.54 -12.55 -5.46
N ALA A 26 14.21 -11.82 -6.54
CA ALA A 26 14.19 -12.35 -7.90
C ALA A 26 15.59 -12.71 -8.42
N LEU A 27 16.62 -11.92 -8.08
CA LEU A 27 18.00 -12.17 -8.47
C LEU A 27 18.49 -13.56 -8.04
N ARG A 28 18.01 -14.12 -6.93
CA ARG A 28 18.34 -15.47 -6.48
C ARG A 28 17.99 -16.58 -7.47
N ARG A 29 17.16 -16.28 -8.47
CA ARG A 29 16.70 -17.22 -9.51
C ARG A 29 17.24 -16.88 -10.89
N VAL A 30 18.00 -15.82 -11.02
CA VAL A 30 18.65 -15.41 -12.26
C VAL A 30 19.92 -16.25 -12.44
N ALA A 31 20.01 -16.93 -13.59
CA ALA A 31 21.13 -17.83 -13.88
C ALA A 31 22.42 -17.11 -14.27
N THR A 32 22.33 -15.93 -14.90
CA THR A 32 23.49 -15.11 -15.28
C THR A 32 24.30 -14.74 -14.05
N PRO A 33 25.62 -14.99 -14.00
CA PRO A 33 26.46 -14.63 -12.86
C PRO A 33 26.40 -13.13 -12.56
N HIS A 34 26.11 -12.78 -11.32
CA HIS A 34 25.98 -11.38 -10.89
C HIS A 34 26.31 -11.22 -9.41
N VAL A 35 26.68 -10.00 -9.03
CA VAL A 35 26.88 -9.58 -7.64
C VAL A 35 26.21 -8.22 -7.42
N VAL A 36 25.59 -8.01 -6.28
CA VAL A 36 25.11 -6.68 -5.91
C VAL A 36 26.29 -5.87 -5.40
N ALA A 37 26.66 -4.84 -6.13
CA ALA A 37 27.85 -4.02 -5.83
C ALA A 37 27.51 -2.85 -4.89
N GLY A 38 26.26 -2.35 -4.94
CA GLY A 38 25.88 -1.25 -4.09
C GLY A 38 24.39 -0.95 -4.08
N VAL A 39 23.93 -0.25 -3.04
CA VAL A 39 22.56 0.21 -2.86
C VAL A 39 22.57 1.68 -2.44
N CYS A 40 21.79 2.51 -3.11
CA CYS A 40 21.57 3.91 -2.78
C CYS A 40 20.08 4.19 -2.51
N ASP A 41 19.77 4.96 -1.49
CA ASP A 41 18.43 5.49 -1.20
C ASP A 41 18.59 6.81 -0.46
N LEU A 42 17.66 7.75 -0.65
CA LEU A 42 17.60 9.01 0.11
C LEU A 42 17.56 8.76 1.63
N ARG A 43 17.04 7.61 2.04
CA ARG A 43 17.09 7.14 3.43
C ARG A 43 18.23 6.13 3.56
N LEU A 44 19.31 6.59 4.11
CA LEU A 44 20.53 5.78 4.27
C LEU A 44 20.30 4.50 5.11
N ASP A 45 19.38 4.53 6.08
CA ASP A 45 18.95 3.35 6.85
C ASP A 45 18.33 2.27 5.98
N ALA A 46 17.48 2.66 5.00
CA ALA A 46 16.89 1.74 4.05
C ALA A 46 17.94 1.16 3.10
N ALA A 47 18.86 2.01 2.62
CA ALA A 47 20.01 1.54 1.82
C ALA A 47 20.84 0.52 2.58
N HIS A 48 21.21 0.79 3.84
CA HIS A 48 21.93 -0.16 4.68
C HIS A 48 21.18 -1.47 4.93
N ALA A 49 19.85 -1.41 5.14
CA ALA A 49 19.04 -2.60 5.36
C ALA A 49 19.01 -3.51 4.12
N LEU A 50 18.83 -2.95 2.93
CA LEU A 50 18.84 -3.71 1.68
C LEU A 50 20.25 -4.20 1.34
N ALA A 51 21.28 -3.37 1.52
CA ALA A 51 22.69 -3.71 1.28
C ALA A 51 23.14 -4.88 2.15
N ARG A 52 22.81 -4.90 3.46
CA ARG A 52 23.10 -6.06 4.35
C ARG A 52 22.44 -7.34 3.85
N ARG A 53 21.19 -7.29 3.33
CA ARG A 53 20.52 -8.46 2.75
C ARG A 53 21.20 -8.96 1.49
N ALA A 54 21.82 -8.05 0.73
CA ALA A 54 22.49 -8.31 -0.53
C ALA A 54 23.98 -8.67 -0.39
N GLY A 55 24.58 -8.45 0.79
CA GLY A 55 26.03 -8.53 0.99
C GLY A 55 26.81 -7.43 0.27
N ALA A 56 26.23 -6.23 0.16
CA ALA A 56 26.73 -5.09 -0.61
C ALA A 56 26.98 -3.86 0.27
N SER A 57 27.60 -2.82 -0.31
CA SER A 57 27.79 -1.52 0.33
C SER A 57 26.56 -0.63 0.15
N ALA A 58 26.31 0.25 1.13
CA ALA A 58 25.30 1.30 1.03
C ALA A 58 25.97 2.64 0.72
N TYR A 59 25.35 3.42 -0.18
CA TYR A 59 25.86 4.72 -0.63
C TYR A 59 24.84 5.81 -0.32
N PRO A 60 25.28 6.99 0.17
CA PRO A 60 24.40 8.10 0.48
C PRO A 60 23.90 8.83 -0.77
N THR A 61 24.67 8.79 -1.86
CA THR A 61 24.33 9.47 -3.11
C THR A 61 24.43 8.55 -4.33
N VAL A 62 23.68 8.89 -5.38
CA VAL A 62 23.74 8.18 -6.66
C VAL A 62 25.11 8.35 -7.32
N ALA A 63 25.73 9.51 -7.17
CA ALA A 63 27.06 9.77 -7.71
C ALA A 63 28.10 8.81 -7.11
N GLU A 64 28.13 8.67 -5.78
CA GLU A 64 29.05 7.73 -5.10
C GLU A 64 28.76 6.27 -5.49
N LEU A 65 27.49 5.85 -5.59
CA LEU A 65 27.15 4.52 -6.10
C LEU A 65 27.74 4.29 -7.50
N LEU A 66 27.59 5.24 -8.41
CA LEU A 66 28.03 5.09 -9.79
C LEU A 66 29.57 5.13 -9.93
N THR A 67 30.27 5.98 -9.15
CA THR A 67 31.72 6.13 -9.21
C THR A 67 32.49 5.04 -8.49
N ASP A 68 32.01 4.62 -7.31
CA ASP A 68 32.75 3.71 -6.43
C ASP A 68 32.36 2.25 -6.67
N ALA A 69 31.03 1.96 -6.71
CA ALA A 69 30.55 0.61 -6.98
C ALA A 69 30.68 0.22 -8.47
N ARG A 70 30.71 1.18 -9.39
CA ARG A 70 30.83 0.99 -10.86
C ARG A 70 29.93 -0.16 -11.34
N PRO A 71 28.63 -0.06 -11.21
CA PRO A 71 27.71 -1.11 -11.63
C PRO A 71 27.66 -1.24 -13.15
N ASP A 72 27.58 -2.47 -13.66
CA ASP A 72 27.29 -2.74 -15.08
C ASP A 72 25.80 -2.55 -15.37
N VAL A 73 24.96 -2.85 -14.39
CA VAL A 73 23.49 -2.67 -14.48
C VAL A 73 22.98 -1.93 -13.25
N VAL A 74 22.13 -0.95 -13.47
CA VAL A 74 21.44 -0.21 -12.40
C VAL A 74 19.94 -0.52 -12.42
N HIS A 75 19.40 -0.98 -11.27
CA HIS A 75 17.97 -1.09 -11.04
C HIS A 75 17.45 0.19 -10.40
N ILE A 76 16.52 0.87 -11.06
CA ILE A 76 15.85 2.07 -10.55
C ILE A 76 14.48 1.66 -10.02
N CYS A 77 14.35 1.67 -8.68
CA CYS A 77 13.18 1.26 -7.93
C CYS A 77 12.61 2.41 -7.09
N THR A 78 12.59 3.61 -7.66
CA THR A 78 12.17 4.86 -7.03
C THR A 78 10.74 5.25 -7.46
N GLN A 79 10.35 6.49 -7.22
CA GLN A 79 9.08 7.02 -7.72
C GLN A 79 9.19 7.45 -9.19
N PRO A 80 8.11 7.36 -10.00
CA PRO A 80 8.11 7.64 -11.43
C PRO A 80 8.76 8.97 -11.83
N ALA A 81 8.48 10.04 -11.07
CA ALA A 81 8.99 11.37 -11.36
C ALA A 81 10.53 11.49 -11.32
N THR A 82 11.24 10.50 -10.79
CA THR A 82 12.71 10.49 -10.72
C THR A 82 13.35 9.54 -11.75
N HIS A 83 12.56 8.75 -12.45
CA HIS A 83 13.06 7.70 -13.35
C HIS A 83 13.94 8.25 -14.46
N PHE A 84 13.52 9.34 -15.12
CA PHE A 84 14.28 9.94 -16.20
C PHE A 84 15.67 10.40 -15.77
N ASP A 85 15.75 11.23 -14.73
CA ASP A 85 17.02 11.80 -14.28
C ASP A 85 17.99 10.72 -13.77
N LEU A 86 17.49 9.72 -13.05
CA LEU A 86 18.30 8.62 -12.54
C LEU A 86 18.78 7.68 -13.65
N ALA A 87 17.91 7.36 -14.61
CA ALA A 87 18.28 6.56 -15.77
C ALA A 87 19.33 7.27 -16.63
N ARG A 88 19.18 8.57 -16.84
CA ARG A 88 20.14 9.39 -17.56
C ARG A 88 21.50 9.41 -16.86
N GLN A 89 21.54 9.57 -15.53
CA GLN A 89 22.80 9.52 -14.77
C GLN A 89 23.49 8.16 -14.89
N ALA A 90 22.74 7.06 -14.77
CA ALA A 90 23.28 5.71 -14.89
C ALA A 90 23.84 5.44 -16.31
N LEU A 91 23.11 5.83 -17.36
CA LEU A 91 23.60 5.71 -18.75
C LEU A 91 24.87 6.55 -18.99
N LEU A 92 24.92 7.78 -18.46
CA LEU A 92 26.10 8.64 -18.56
C LEU A 92 27.32 8.04 -17.83
N ALA A 93 27.11 7.30 -16.76
CA ALA A 93 28.15 6.55 -16.06
C ALA A 93 28.55 5.21 -16.72
N GLY A 94 27.91 4.83 -17.84
CA GLY A 94 28.23 3.61 -18.58
C GLY A 94 27.48 2.36 -18.12
N ALA A 95 26.44 2.48 -17.31
CA ALA A 95 25.64 1.36 -16.83
C ALA A 95 24.38 1.11 -17.70
N HIS A 96 24.07 -0.15 -17.95
CA HIS A 96 22.76 -0.56 -18.48
C HIS A 96 21.67 -0.30 -17.44
N VAL A 97 20.42 -0.06 -17.85
CA VAL A 97 19.38 0.40 -16.92
C VAL A 97 18.13 -0.45 -16.99
N TYR A 98 17.71 -0.92 -15.82
CA TYR A 98 16.41 -1.51 -15.58
C TYR A 98 15.56 -0.56 -14.73
N VAL A 99 14.48 -0.01 -15.29
CA VAL A 99 13.63 0.99 -14.62
C VAL A 99 12.30 0.36 -14.24
N GLU A 100 11.83 0.58 -13.02
CA GLU A 100 10.47 0.20 -12.63
C GLU A 100 9.41 0.95 -13.46
N LYS A 101 8.18 0.38 -13.46
CA LYS A 101 7.04 0.97 -14.18
C LYS A 101 6.51 2.23 -13.45
N PRO A 102 5.99 3.21 -14.22
CA PRO A 102 6.12 3.40 -15.66
C PRO A 102 7.58 3.64 -16.03
N PHE A 103 8.00 3.26 -17.24
CA PHE A 103 9.39 3.47 -17.69
C PHE A 103 9.84 4.91 -17.48
N VAL A 104 9.14 5.84 -18.07
CA VAL A 104 9.14 7.29 -17.77
C VAL A 104 7.72 7.82 -17.98
N GLU A 105 7.50 9.08 -17.65
CA GLU A 105 6.15 9.64 -17.67
C GLU A 105 5.82 10.36 -18.97
N THR A 106 6.83 10.76 -19.76
CA THR A 106 6.65 11.49 -21.02
C THR A 106 7.38 10.85 -22.20
N ARG A 107 6.83 11.03 -23.39
CA ARG A 107 7.46 10.63 -24.65
C ARG A 107 8.82 11.28 -24.85
N GLY A 108 8.94 12.58 -24.52
CA GLY A 108 10.19 13.34 -24.65
C GLY A 108 11.31 12.71 -23.83
N ASP A 109 11.03 12.34 -22.57
CA ASP A 109 11.99 11.66 -21.69
C ASP A 109 12.38 10.28 -22.23
N ALA A 110 11.42 9.52 -22.76
CA ALA A 110 11.68 8.20 -23.34
C ALA A 110 12.61 8.31 -24.55
N GLU A 111 12.35 9.22 -25.50
CA GLU A 111 13.18 9.40 -26.70
C GLU A 111 14.60 9.88 -26.34
N ALA A 112 14.74 10.74 -25.34
CA ALA A 112 16.05 11.17 -24.86
C ALA A 112 16.86 10.00 -24.27
N LEU A 113 16.22 9.11 -23.48
CA LEU A 113 16.89 7.92 -22.96
C LEU A 113 17.23 6.90 -24.07
N PHE A 114 16.35 6.72 -25.06
CA PHE A 114 16.61 5.82 -26.18
C PHE A 114 17.77 6.31 -27.05
N ALA A 115 17.85 7.61 -27.31
CA ALA A 115 18.98 8.23 -28.00
C ALA A 115 20.28 8.00 -27.23
N LEU A 116 20.29 8.36 -25.94
CA LEU A 116 21.48 8.21 -25.09
C LEU A 116 21.93 6.73 -24.96
N GLY A 117 21.00 5.80 -24.77
CA GLY A 117 21.31 4.37 -24.71
C GLY A 117 21.93 3.86 -26.00
N ARG A 118 21.37 4.25 -27.16
CA ARG A 118 21.92 3.89 -28.48
C ARG A 118 23.32 4.48 -28.69
N ASP A 119 23.50 5.77 -28.40
CA ASP A 119 24.79 6.47 -28.59
C ASP A 119 25.91 5.90 -27.72
N ARG A 120 25.55 5.31 -26.58
CA ARG A 120 26.47 4.67 -25.63
C ARG A 120 26.57 3.14 -25.78
N GLY A 121 25.79 2.53 -26.66
CA GLY A 121 25.71 1.06 -26.78
C GLY A 121 25.13 0.37 -25.52
N LEU A 122 24.29 1.08 -24.77
CA LEU A 122 23.74 0.59 -23.50
C LEU A 122 22.26 0.19 -23.66
N LEU A 123 21.87 -0.86 -22.95
CA LEU A 123 20.53 -1.41 -22.97
C LEU A 123 19.63 -0.77 -21.91
N LEU A 124 18.37 -0.60 -22.29
CA LEU A 124 17.28 -0.15 -21.42
C LEU A 124 16.21 -1.25 -21.32
N CYS A 125 15.67 -1.45 -20.13
CA CYS A 125 14.55 -2.34 -19.87
C CYS A 125 13.59 -1.70 -18.87
N ALA A 126 12.30 -1.93 -19.04
CA ALA A 126 11.28 -1.49 -18.06
C ALA A 126 10.73 -2.64 -17.25
N GLY A 127 10.22 -2.39 -16.05
CA GLY A 127 9.57 -3.34 -15.14
C GLY A 127 8.22 -3.85 -15.66
N HIS A 128 8.14 -4.26 -16.93
CA HIS A 128 6.94 -4.82 -17.56
C HIS A 128 6.86 -6.34 -17.37
N GLN A 129 7.05 -6.81 -16.13
CA GLN A 129 7.23 -8.23 -15.79
C GLN A 129 6.06 -9.13 -16.23
N LEU A 130 4.81 -8.62 -16.30
CA LEU A 130 3.67 -9.47 -16.71
C LEU A 130 3.74 -9.96 -18.15
N VAL A 131 4.55 -9.33 -19.02
CA VAL A 131 4.79 -9.86 -20.38
C VAL A 131 5.61 -11.15 -20.37
N ARG A 132 6.27 -11.47 -19.23
CA ARG A 132 6.98 -12.72 -18.98
C ARG A 132 6.23 -13.64 -18.01
N ASP A 133 5.04 -13.26 -17.54
CA ASP A 133 4.18 -14.13 -16.74
C ASP A 133 3.82 -15.40 -17.56
N PRO A 134 3.99 -16.59 -16.98
CA PRO A 134 3.68 -17.84 -17.67
C PRO A 134 2.22 -17.95 -18.16
N ALA A 135 1.29 -17.26 -17.48
CA ALA A 135 -0.11 -17.25 -17.94
C ALA A 135 -0.28 -16.34 -19.16
N PHE A 136 0.40 -15.20 -19.23
CA PHE A 136 0.38 -14.32 -20.40
C PHE A 136 1.00 -15.01 -21.64
N ARG A 137 2.16 -15.63 -21.46
CA ARG A 137 2.81 -16.38 -22.56
C ARG A 137 1.91 -17.49 -23.10
N ARG A 138 1.32 -18.30 -22.21
CA ARG A 138 0.36 -19.34 -22.61
C ARG A 138 -0.89 -18.79 -23.29
N LEU A 139 -1.36 -17.59 -22.90
CA LEU A 139 -2.45 -16.92 -23.60
C LEU A 139 -2.07 -16.66 -25.05
N LEU A 140 -0.93 -16.00 -25.30
CA LEU A 140 -0.47 -15.64 -26.65
C LEU A 140 -0.23 -16.88 -27.52
N GLU A 141 0.45 -17.91 -26.97
CA GLU A 141 0.68 -19.18 -27.66
C GLU A 141 -0.63 -19.85 -28.10
N ARG A 142 -1.64 -19.87 -27.25
CA ARG A 142 -2.94 -20.47 -27.55
C ARG A 142 -3.86 -19.59 -28.40
N ALA A 143 -3.68 -18.27 -28.34
CA ALA A 143 -4.53 -17.33 -29.05
C ALA A 143 -4.38 -17.46 -30.60
N THR A 144 -3.31 -18.10 -31.09
CA THR A 144 -3.15 -18.45 -32.50
C THR A 144 -4.29 -19.34 -33.02
N THR A 145 -4.97 -20.07 -32.13
CA THR A 145 -6.13 -20.91 -32.49
C THR A 145 -7.44 -20.12 -32.62
N LEU A 146 -7.47 -18.87 -32.20
CA LEU A 146 -8.66 -18.00 -32.21
C LEU A 146 -8.77 -17.12 -33.46
N GLN A 147 -7.83 -17.24 -34.37
CA GLN A 147 -7.68 -16.31 -35.50
C GLN A 147 -8.91 -16.22 -36.43
N PRO A 148 -9.15 -15.01 -36.95
CA PRO A 148 -8.49 -13.74 -36.61
C PRO A 148 -8.93 -13.21 -35.23
N PRO A 149 -8.03 -12.58 -34.46
CA PRO A 149 -8.42 -11.87 -33.24
C PRO A 149 -9.21 -10.61 -33.62
N VAL A 150 -10.27 -10.35 -32.88
CA VAL A 150 -11.19 -9.23 -33.10
C VAL A 150 -11.09 -8.21 -31.98
N LEU A 151 -10.96 -8.70 -30.74
CA LEU A 151 -10.99 -7.88 -29.54
C LEU A 151 -9.95 -8.37 -28.51
N VAL A 152 -9.21 -7.44 -27.96
CA VAL A 152 -8.38 -7.67 -26.77
C VAL A 152 -8.88 -6.78 -25.64
N ASP A 153 -9.33 -7.37 -24.54
CA ASP A 153 -9.96 -6.67 -23.41
C ASP A 153 -9.09 -6.82 -22.17
N SER A 154 -8.56 -5.70 -21.66
CA SER A 154 -7.76 -5.65 -20.44
C SER A 154 -8.56 -4.99 -19.32
N TYR A 155 -8.85 -5.75 -18.27
CA TYR A 155 -9.59 -5.28 -17.10
C TYR A 155 -8.74 -5.38 -15.84
N PHE A 156 -8.65 -4.27 -15.12
CA PHE A 156 -7.90 -4.17 -13.87
C PHE A 156 -8.74 -3.49 -12.80
N ALA A 157 -9.09 -4.23 -11.75
CA ALA A 157 -9.78 -3.71 -10.58
C ALA A 157 -8.87 -3.86 -9.35
N PHE A 158 -8.57 -2.75 -8.69
CA PHE A 158 -7.64 -2.69 -7.57
C PHE A 158 -8.25 -1.99 -6.36
N ARG A 159 -7.92 -2.45 -5.14
CA ARG A 159 -8.28 -1.76 -3.91
C ARG A 159 -7.07 -0.99 -3.37
N PRO A 160 -7.09 0.35 -3.41
CA PRO A 160 -6.00 1.13 -2.81
C PRO A 160 -5.93 0.87 -1.30
N PRO A 161 -4.76 0.49 -0.76
CA PRO A 161 -4.66 0.04 0.63
C PRO A 161 -4.85 1.16 1.67
N ARG A 162 -4.65 2.42 1.28
CA ARG A 162 -4.68 3.59 2.18
C ARG A 162 -5.68 4.68 1.75
N LEU A 163 -6.32 4.51 0.62
CA LEU A 163 -7.27 5.48 0.06
C LEU A 163 -8.67 4.87 0.03
N HIS A 164 -9.64 5.67 0.38
CA HIS A 164 -11.05 5.27 0.29
C HIS A 164 -11.66 5.85 -0.99
N PRO A 165 -12.22 5.03 -1.92
CA PRO A 165 -12.69 5.49 -3.24
C PRO A 165 -13.73 6.63 -3.21
N TYR A 166 -14.44 6.80 -2.11
CA TYR A 166 -15.50 7.79 -1.96
C TYR A 166 -15.18 8.94 -1.00
N ARG A 167 -14.01 8.87 -0.29
CA ARG A 167 -13.66 9.82 0.76
C ARG A 167 -12.27 10.44 0.59
N SER A 168 -11.39 9.80 -0.16
CA SER A 168 -10.07 10.35 -0.44
C SER A 168 -10.17 11.45 -1.49
N ALA A 169 -9.27 12.43 -1.42
CA ALA A 169 -9.21 13.52 -2.38
C ALA A 169 -9.04 12.98 -3.81
N PRO A 170 -9.77 13.52 -4.81
CA PRO A 170 -9.66 13.06 -6.20
C PRO A 170 -8.24 13.01 -6.74
N ALA A 171 -7.42 14.01 -6.42
CA ALA A 171 -6.03 14.05 -6.84
C ALA A 171 -5.19 12.87 -6.32
N ALA A 172 -5.37 12.48 -5.04
CA ALA A 172 -4.66 11.33 -4.47
C ALA A 172 -5.14 9.98 -5.05
N LEU A 173 -6.43 9.89 -5.39
CA LEU A 173 -6.99 8.72 -6.08
C LEU A 173 -6.49 8.64 -7.52
N GLY A 174 -6.40 9.77 -8.22
CA GLY A 174 -5.85 9.84 -9.57
C GLY A 174 -4.38 9.45 -9.61
N GLU A 175 -3.56 9.87 -8.66
CA GLU A 175 -2.16 9.42 -8.53
C GLU A 175 -2.08 7.89 -8.34
N GLN A 176 -2.97 7.31 -7.50
CA GLN A 176 -3.04 5.86 -7.33
C GLN A 176 -3.52 5.13 -8.58
N LEU A 177 -4.45 5.73 -9.34
CA LEU A 177 -4.90 5.20 -10.62
C LEU A 177 -3.74 5.17 -11.63
N LEU A 178 -2.95 6.24 -11.72
CA LEU A 178 -1.76 6.34 -12.58
C LEU A 178 -0.65 5.36 -12.17
N ASP A 179 -0.48 5.07 -10.88
CA ASP A 179 0.50 4.09 -10.40
C ASP A 179 0.15 2.66 -10.86
N VAL A 180 -1.13 2.29 -10.91
CA VAL A 180 -1.54 0.93 -11.31
C VAL A 180 -1.79 0.79 -12.81
N LEU A 181 -2.08 1.89 -13.51
CA LEU A 181 -2.39 1.93 -14.95
C LEU A 181 -1.35 1.25 -15.86
N PRO A 182 -0.02 1.35 -15.61
CA PRO A 182 0.97 0.70 -16.48
C PRO A 182 0.75 -0.81 -16.64
N HIS A 183 0.34 -1.52 -15.57
CA HIS A 183 0.20 -2.99 -15.61
C HIS A 183 -0.78 -3.49 -16.68
N PRO A 184 -2.07 -3.09 -16.69
CA PRO A 184 -2.99 -3.50 -17.74
C PRO A 184 -2.65 -2.89 -19.11
N LEU A 185 -2.02 -1.71 -19.14
CA LEU A 185 -1.66 -1.03 -20.39
C LEU A 185 -0.57 -1.78 -21.14
N TYR A 186 0.58 -2.07 -20.52
CA TYR A 186 1.68 -2.71 -21.23
C TYR A 186 1.36 -4.14 -21.65
N THR A 187 0.48 -4.86 -20.92
CA THR A 187 0.02 -6.19 -21.33
C THR A 187 -0.93 -6.10 -22.52
N LEU A 188 -1.83 -5.11 -22.54
CA LEU A 188 -2.71 -4.84 -23.67
C LEU A 188 -1.91 -4.48 -24.93
N VAL A 189 -0.96 -3.55 -24.83
CA VAL A 189 -0.11 -3.13 -25.94
C VAL A 189 0.71 -4.31 -26.47
N ALA A 190 1.29 -5.13 -25.56
CA ALA A 190 2.06 -6.31 -25.96
C ALA A 190 1.18 -7.34 -26.72
N ALA A 191 -0.04 -7.58 -26.25
CA ALA A 191 -0.97 -8.48 -26.92
C ALA A 191 -1.42 -7.95 -28.29
N LEU A 192 -1.82 -6.69 -28.39
CA LEU A 192 -2.18 -6.05 -29.66
C LEU A 192 -1.03 -6.11 -30.67
N THR A 193 0.19 -5.81 -30.25
CA THR A 193 1.39 -5.86 -31.09
C THR A 193 1.69 -7.29 -31.58
N HIS A 194 1.45 -8.31 -30.73
CA HIS A 194 1.65 -9.71 -31.06
C HIS A 194 0.78 -10.16 -32.23
N PHE A 195 -0.45 -9.64 -32.36
CA PHE A 195 -1.42 -10.03 -33.38
C PHE A 195 -1.30 -9.24 -34.68
N LEU A 196 -0.59 -8.11 -34.71
CA LEU A 196 -0.47 -7.28 -35.93
C LEU A 196 0.09 -8.00 -37.16
N PRO A 197 1.17 -8.81 -37.04
CA PRO A 197 1.71 -9.51 -38.24
C PRO A 197 0.76 -10.51 -38.86
N ASN A 198 -0.22 -11.01 -38.10
CA ASN A 198 -1.11 -12.09 -38.50
C ASN A 198 -2.41 -11.59 -39.16
N THR A 199 -2.65 -10.27 -39.17
CA THR A 199 -3.90 -9.71 -39.70
C THR A 199 -3.85 -9.41 -41.19
N GLY A 200 -2.68 -9.54 -41.84
CA GLY A 200 -2.50 -9.29 -43.28
C GLY A 200 -2.71 -7.82 -43.72
N ILE A 201 -3.08 -6.95 -42.81
CA ILE A 201 -3.35 -5.52 -43.04
C ILE A 201 -2.16 -4.75 -42.51
N GLY A 202 -1.50 -3.95 -43.33
CA GLY A 202 -0.28 -3.21 -43.04
C GLY A 202 -0.28 -2.59 -41.63
N GLY A 203 0.64 -3.07 -40.78
CA GLY A 203 0.57 -3.00 -39.34
C GLY A 203 0.59 -1.58 -38.76
N ALA A 204 -0.58 -1.00 -38.58
CA ALA A 204 -0.70 0.21 -37.77
C ALA A 204 -0.49 -0.15 -36.31
N ALA A 205 0.56 0.44 -35.71
CA ALA A 205 0.84 0.29 -34.27
C ALA A 205 -0.40 0.64 -33.42
N PRO A 206 -0.58 0.03 -32.21
CA PRO A 206 -1.69 0.37 -31.34
C PRO A 206 -1.79 1.88 -31.06
N GLN A 207 -2.96 2.46 -31.30
CA GLN A 207 -3.24 3.89 -31.11
C GLN A 207 -4.45 4.08 -30.22
N LEU A 208 -4.43 5.12 -29.38
CA LEU A 208 -5.56 5.54 -28.56
C LEU A 208 -6.64 6.16 -29.46
N VAL A 209 -7.89 5.67 -29.37
CA VAL A 209 -9.04 6.17 -30.14
C VAL A 209 -9.96 6.99 -29.26
N HIS A 210 -10.19 6.53 -28.04
CA HIS A 210 -11.12 7.16 -27.11
C HIS A 210 -10.70 6.90 -25.66
N VAL A 211 -10.94 7.86 -24.78
CA VAL A 211 -10.71 7.70 -23.34
C VAL A 211 -11.75 8.48 -22.55
N THR A 212 -12.19 7.88 -21.44
CA THR A 212 -12.93 8.56 -20.37
C THR A 212 -12.26 8.24 -19.05
N ALA A 213 -12.05 9.25 -18.22
CA ALA A 213 -11.40 9.07 -16.93
C ALA A 213 -12.06 9.87 -15.83
N THR A 214 -12.04 9.32 -14.64
CA THR A 214 -12.31 9.98 -13.37
C THR A 214 -11.13 9.77 -12.44
N ALA A 215 -11.18 10.28 -11.23
CA ALA A 215 -10.13 9.99 -10.24
C ALA A 215 -10.03 8.51 -9.83
N THR A 216 -11.08 7.71 -10.08
CA THR A 216 -11.16 6.31 -9.64
C THR A 216 -11.27 5.30 -10.76
N ASP A 217 -11.65 5.72 -11.96
CA ASP A 217 -11.95 4.84 -13.08
C ASP A 217 -11.42 5.42 -14.38
N LEU A 218 -10.85 4.56 -15.23
CA LEU A 218 -10.40 4.90 -16.56
C LEU A 218 -10.87 3.83 -17.55
N HIS A 219 -11.46 4.27 -18.65
CA HIS A 219 -11.84 3.42 -19.78
C HIS A 219 -11.24 3.99 -21.06
N ALA A 220 -10.55 3.15 -21.81
CA ALA A 220 -9.95 3.53 -23.08
C ALA A 220 -10.20 2.50 -24.16
N VAL A 221 -10.27 2.98 -25.41
CA VAL A 221 -10.35 2.15 -26.62
C VAL A 221 -9.11 2.43 -27.45
N LEU A 222 -8.40 1.35 -27.79
CA LEU A 222 -7.25 1.35 -28.66
C LEU A 222 -7.61 0.64 -29.98
N ARG A 223 -6.92 0.97 -31.05
CA ARG A 223 -7.02 0.26 -32.33
C ARG A 223 -5.63 -0.14 -32.83
N ALA A 224 -5.51 -1.37 -33.31
CA ALA A 224 -4.32 -1.91 -33.93
C ALA A 224 -4.72 -2.66 -35.22
N GLY A 225 -4.70 -1.94 -36.36
CA GLY A 225 -5.33 -2.44 -37.60
C GLY A 225 -6.84 -2.67 -37.38
N GLU A 226 -7.30 -3.89 -37.65
CA GLU A 226 -8.70 -4.30 -37.44
C GLU A 226 -9.00 -4.77 -36.02
N VAL A 227 -7.97 -4.96 -35.18
CA VAL A 227 -8.13 -5.43 -33.79
C VAL A 227 -8.45 -4.25 -32.86
N THR A 228 -9.56 -4.38 -32.15
CA THR A 228 -9.90 -3.40 -31.09
C THR A 228 -9.30 -3.82 -29.76
N GLY A 229 -8.65 -2.87 -29.08
CA GLY A 229 -8.20 -3.01 -27.69
C GLY A 229 -9.13 -2.24 -26.74
N ARG A 230 -9.58 -2.85 -25.66
CA ARG A 230 -10.27 -2.13 -24.58
C ARG A 230 -9.43 -2.20 -23.30
N LEU A 231 -9.35 -1.08 -22.60
CA LEU A 231 -8.70 -0.96 -21.32
C LEU A 231 -9.70 -0.42 -20.31
N ALA A 232 -9.89 -1.14 -19.21
CA ALA A 232 -10.71 -0.68 -18.10
C ALA A 232 -9.96 -0.84 -16.78
N VAL A 233 -9.74 0.27 -16.07
CA VAL A 233 -9.06 0.32 -14.77
C VAL A 233 -9.99 0.94 -13.75
N SER A 234 -10.17 0.30 -12.58
CA SER A 234 -11.03 0.82 -11.53
C SER A 234 -10.44 0.61 -10.13
N LEU A 235 -10.42 1.66 -9.32
CA LEU A 235 -10.05 1.59 -7.90
C LEU A 235 -11.22 1.19 -6.99
N ARG A 236 -12.45 1.21 -7.51
CA ARG A 236 -13.69 0.96 -6.76
C ARG A 236 -14.42 -0.33 -7.15
N ALA A 237 -14.17 -0.86 -8.35
CA ALA A 237 -14.84 -2.08 -8.81
C ALA A 237 -14.41 -3.33 -8.01
N ARG A 238 -15.35 -4.26 -7.86
CA ARG A 238 -15.14 -5.54 -7.16
C ARG A 238 -15.76 -6.67 -7.98
N PRO A 239 -15.15 -7.88 -7.94
CA PRO A 239 -13.96 -8.27 -7.18
C PRO A 239 -12.67 -7.62 -7.70
N VAL A 240 -11.61 -7.58 -6.86
CA VAL A 240 -10.26 -7.26 -7.33
C VAL A 240 -9.85 -8.27 -8.40
N ALA A 241 -9.48 -7.79 -9.57
CA ALA A 241 -9.18 -8.60 -10.73
C ALA A 241 -8.06 -7.98 -11.58
N SER A 242 -7.33 -8.82 -12.28
CA SER A 242 -6.38 -8.42 -13.32
C SER A 242 -6.47 -9.45 -14.41
N THR A 243 -7.19 -9.13 -15.49
CA THR A 243 -7.49 -10.07 -16.57
C THR A 243 -7.17 -9.47 -17.92
N LEU A 244 -6.77 -10.34 -18.86
CA LEU A 244 -6.65 -10.03 -20.28
C LEU A 244 -7.40 -11.10 -21.06
N THR A 245 -8.38 -10.68 -21.89
CA THR A 245 -9.17 -11.57 -22.72
C THR A 245 -8.88 -11.27 -24.19
N VAL A 246 -8.57 -12.31 -24.94
CA VAL A 246 -8.48 -12.26 -26.41
C VAL A 246 -9.71 -12.99 -26.99
N THR A 247 -10.48 -12.29 -27.79
CA THR A 247 -11.63 -12.84 -28.50
C THR A 247 -11.33 -12.86 -30.02
N GLY A 248 -11.56 -13.99 -30.63
CA GLY A 248 -11.40 -14.17 -32.06
C GLY A 248 -12.64 -14.81 -32.66
N ALA A 249 -12.53 -15.25 -33.93
CA ALA A 249 -13.63 -15.86 -34.69
C ALA A 249 -14.11 -17.18 -34.07
N HIS A 250 -13.24 -17.94 -33.41
CA HIS A 250 -13.51 -19.30 -32.94
C HIS A 250 -13.62 -19.42 -31.40
N GLY A 251 -13.75 -18.32 -30.69
CA GLY A 251 -13.90 -18.34 -29.25
C GLY A 251 -13.09 -17.25 -28.52
N SER A 252 -12.86 -17.44 -27.24
CA SER A 252 -12.09 -16.51 -26.40
C SER A 252 -11.13 -17.23 -25.46
N LEU A 253 -10.06 -16.55 -25.11
CA LEU A 253 -9.11 -16.96 -24.09
C LEU A 253 -8.94 -15.83 -23.07
N THR A 254 -9.12 -16.15 -21.80
CA THR A 254 -8.93 -15.21 -20.70
C THR A 254 -7.77 -15.64 -19.81
N THR A 255 -6.78 -14.78 -19.61
CA THR A 255 -5.80 -14.93 -18.53
C THR A 255 -6.23 -14.14 -17.30
N ASP A 256 -6.10 -14.77 -16.13
CA ASP A 256 -6.26 -14.12 -14.83
C ASP A 256 -4.89 -14.10 -14.15
N PHE A 257 -4.27 -12.91 -14.07
CA PHE A 257 -2.96 -12.71 -13.48
C PHE A 257 -2.99 -12.89 -11.94
N VAL A 258 -4.13 -12.66 -11.30
CA VAL A 258 -4.29 -12.88 -9.86
C VAL A 258 -4.27 -14.36 -9.52
N ARG A 259 -4.90 -15.21 -10.35
CA ARG A 259 -4.94 -16.67 -10.17
C ARG A 259 -3.81 -17.40 -10.90
N GLY A 260 -3.19 -16.77 -11.92
CA GLY A 260 -2.16 -17.38 -12.78
C GLY A 260 -2.74 -18.45 -13.70
N THR A 261 -3.98 -18.26 -14.19
CA THR A 261 -4.73 -19.23 -14.98
C THR A 261 -5.06 -18.67 -16.37
N VAL A 262 -5.21 -19.56 -17.37
CA VAL A 262 -5.75 -19.23 -18.69
C VAL A 262 -6.97 -20.11 -18.94
N LEU A 263 -8.13 -19.52 -19.16
CA LEU A 263 -9.38 -20.21 -19.45
C LEU A 263 -9.73 -19.99 -20.92
N GLY A 264 -10.31 -21.01 -21.54
CA GLY A 264 -10.78 -20.93 -22.92
C GLY A 264 -12.26 -21.26 -23.01
N ALA A 265 -12.98 -20.46 -23.81
CA ALA A 265 -14.35 -20.69 -24.20
C ALA A 265 -14.38 -20.71 -25.72
N GLY A 266 -14.84 -21.81 -26.28
CA GLY A 266 -15.03 -21.98 -27.74
C GLY A 266 -16.51 -22.23 -28.03
N ASN A 267 -17.08 -21.43 -28.93
CA ASN A 267 -18.44 -21.62 -29.42
C ASN A 267 -18.62 -20.81 -30.70
N ASP A 268 -18.77 -21.50 -31.82
CA ASP A 268 -19.03 -20.87 -33.11
C ASP A 268 -20.51 -20.45 -33.30
N GLY A 269 -21.35 -20.70 -32.30
CA GLY A 269 -22.76 -20.31 -32.29
C GLY A 269 -23.69 -21.29 -33.04
N THR A 270 -23.17 -22.32 -33.67
CA THR A 270 -23.95 -23.24 -34.52
C THR A 270 -24.54 -24.41 -33.73
N SER A 271 -23.87 -24.90 -32.68
CA SER A 271 -24.29 -26.05 -31.88
C SER A 271 -25.05 -25.66 -30.60
N PRO A 272 -26.33 -26.06 -30.43
CA PRO A 272 -27.02 -25.89 -29.15
C PRO A 272 -26.41 -26.66 -27.97
N LEU A 273 -25.81 -27.83 -28.27
CA LEU A 273 -25.16 -28.65 -27.25
C LEU A 273 -23.89 -27.98 -26.70
N GLU A 274 -23.10 -27.31 -27.52
CA GLU A 274 -21.94 -26.55 -27.08
C GLU A 274 -22.33 -25.39 -26.17
N LYS A 275 -23.43 -24.70 -26.47
CA LYS A 275 -23.95 -23.61 -25.61
C LYS A 275 -24.27 -24.08 -24.18
N ILE A 276 -24.79 -25.32 -24.05
CA ILE A 276 -25.12 -25.93 -22.78
C ILE A 276 -23.86 -26.48 -22.09
N ALA A 277 -22.95 -27.10 -22.84
CA ALA A 277 -21.78 -27.77 -22.29
C ALA A 277 -20.66 -26.79 -21.87
N ASN A 278 -20.47 -25.67 -22.60
CA ASN A 278 -19.36 -24.74 -22.36
C ASN A 278 -19.28 -24.21 -20.93
N PRO A 279 -20.38 -23.79 -20.25
CA PRO A 279 -20.28 -23.35 -18.85
C PRO A 279 -19.72 -24.42 -17.90
N PHE A 280 -20.03 -25.70 -18.15
CA PHE A 280 -19.49 -26.82 -17.34
C PHE A 280 -18.00 -27.05 -17.64
N VAL A 281 -17.60 -26.93 -18.90
CA VAL A 281 -16.18 -27.04 -19.31
C VAL A 281 -15.38 -25.90 -18.71
N GLU A 282 -15.88 -24.67 -18.75
CA GLU A 282 -15.25 -23.49 -18.13
C GLU A 282 -15.14 -23.65 -16.60
N ALA A 283 -16.22 -24.10 -15.94
CA ALA A 283 -16.21 -24.37 -14.50
C ALA A 283 -15.18 -25.45 -14.12
N GLY A 284 -15.10 -26.52 -14.89
CA GLY A 284 -14.08 -27.58 -14.72
C GLY A 284 -12.66 -27.07 -14.92
N GLN A 285 -12.42 -26.26 -15.97
CA GLN A 285 -11.14 -25.63 -16.20
C GLN A 285 -10.75 -24.69 -15.04
N LEU A 286 -11.70 -23.89 -14.56
CA LEU A 286 -11.47 -22.95 -13.47
C LEU A 286 -11.09 -23.70 -12.18
N ALA A 287 -11.85 -24.74 -11.81
CA ALA A 287 -11.60 -25.54 -10.61
C ALA A 287 -10.20 -26.20 -10.66
N TRP A 288 -9.92 -26.92 -11.73
CA TRP A 288 -8.66 -27.66 -11.89
C TRP A 288 -7.43 -26.75 -11.94
N ARG A 289 -7.49 -25.69 -12.73
CA ARG A 289 -6.35 -24.78 -12.93
C ARG A 289 -6.11 -23.89 -11.72
N THR A 290 -7.18 -23.51 -10.98
CA THR A 290 -7.02 -22.74 -9.73
C THR A 290 -6.38 -23.62 -8.65
N ALA A 291 -6.75 -24.88 -8.51
CA ALA A 291 -6.11 -25.82 -7.59
C ALA A 291 -4.61 -25.99 -7.91
N GLY A 292 -4.26 -26.19 -9.18
CA GLY A 292 -2.86 -26.31 -9.61
C GLY A 292 -2.06 -24.99 -9.49
N GLY A 293 -2.70 -23.83 -9.65
CA GLY A 293 -2.10 -22.51 -9.46
C GLY A 293 -1.81 -22.21 -7.99
N PHE A 294 -2.76 -22.55 -7.12
CA PHE A 294 -2.64 -22.38 -5.66
C PHE A 294 -1.48 -23.22 -5.09
N THR A 295 -1.41 -24.50 -5.44
CA THR A 295 -0.32 -25.38 -4.99
C THR A 295 1.05 -24.91 -5.46
N ARG A 296 1.18 -24.46 -6.71
CA ARG A 296 2.45 -23.90 -7.23
C ARG A 296 2.87 -22.63 -6.52
N ARG A 297 1.94 -21.70 -6.21
CA ARG A 297 2.25 -20.49 -5.44
C ARG A 297 2.66 -20.80 -4.01
N LEU A 298 1.96 -21.74 -3.35
CA LEU A 298 2.28 -22.16 -1.99
C LEU A 298 3.69 -22.81 -1.91
N LEU A 299 4.04 -23.63 -2.89
CA LEU A 299 5.32 -24.33 -2.93
C LEU A 299 6.49 -23.46 -3.40
N ARG A 300 6.27 -22.53 -4.33
CA ARG A 300 7.33 -21.73 -4.95
C ARG A 300 7.53 -20.35 -4.32
N GLY A 301 6.59 -19.83 -3.53
CA GLY A 301 6.69 -18.54 -2.82
C GLY A 301 6.88 -17.33 -3.74
N VAL A 302 6.48 -17.40 -5.02
CA VAL A 302 6.73 -16.34 -6.01
C VAL A 302 5.68 -15.26 -5.87
N ALA A 303 6.10 -14.08 -5.37
CA ALA A 303 5.22 -12.94 -5.19
C ALA A 303 4.92 -12.21 -6.52
N TYR A 304 5.91 -12.15 -7.42
CA TYR A 304 5.83 -11.42 -8.71
C TYR A 304 6.24 -12.33 -9.87
N PRO A 305 5.27 -13.05 -10.48
CA PRO A 305 5.54 -13.89 -11.65
C PRO A 305 6.08 -13.06 -12.83
N GLY A 306 7.06 -13.60 -13.55
CA GLY A 306 7.70 -12.95 -14.70
C GLY A 306 8.85 -12.00 -14.36
N LEU A 307 9.02 -11.59 -13.09
CA LEU A 307 10.07 -10.63 -12.71
C LEU A 307 11.48 -11.23 -12.85
N ALA A 308 11.70 -12.43 -12.31
CA ALA A 308 13.01 -13.10 -12.40
C ALA A 308 13.35 -13.47 -13.85
N GLU A 309 12.35 -13.87 -14.62
CA GLU A 309 12.45 -14.20 -16.04
C GLU A 309 12.89 -12.97 -16.84
N LEU A 310 12.22 -11.82 -16.64
CA LEU A 310 12.53 -10.59 -17.36
C LEU A 310 13.92 -10.05 -16.99
N ILE A 311 14.29 -10.06 -15.70
CA ILE A 311 15.63 -9.65 -15.25
C ILE A 311 16.68 -10.60 -15.82
N GLY A 312 16.44 -11.92 -15.80
CA GLY A 312 17.35 -12.90 -16.34
C GLY A 312 17.59 -12.75 -17.84
N GLU A 313 16.53 -12.53 -18.63
CA GLU A 313 16.65 -12.24 -20.07
C GLU A 313 17.41 -10.94 -20.33
N PHE A 314 17.19 -9.91 -19.49
CA PHE A 314 17.91 -8.64 -19.60
C PHE A 314 19.41 -8.82 -19.32
N TYR A 315 19.77 -9.53 -18.25
CA TYR A 315 21.18 -9.79 -17.93
C TYR A 315 21.87 -10.66 -18.97
N ALA A 316 21.16 -11.65 -19.52
CA ALA A 316 21.66 -12.44 -20.63
C ALA A 316 21.90 -11.56 -21.87
N ALA A 317 21.03 -10.62 -22.15
CA ALA A 317 21.20 -9.67 -23.25
C ALA A 317 22.42 -8.75 -23.04
N VAL A 318 22.62 -8.26 -21.82
CA VAL A 318 23.79 -7.43 -21.47
C VAL A 318 25.09 -8.21 -21.67
N THR A 319 25.16 -9.47 -21.20
CA THR A 319 26.39 -10.27 -21.29
C THR A 319 26.69 -10.77 -22.70
N SER A 320 25.67 -10.99 -23.53
CA SER A 320 25.84 -11.52 -24.89
C SER A 320 25.88 -10.43 -25.96
N GLY A 321 25.69 -9.16 -25.61
CA GLY A 321 25.57 -8.06 -26.56
C GLY A 321 24.30 -8.12 -27.43
N ASN A 322 23.28 -8.88 -26.98
CA ASN A 322 22.02 -9.00 -27.69
C ASN A 322 21.08 -7.81 -27.38
N ARG A 323 19.96 -7.76 -28.10
CA ARG A 323 18.91 -6.74 -27.86
C ARG A 323 18.21 -6.97 -26.53
N SER A 324 17.75 -5.87 -25.91
CA SER A 324 16.92 -5.92 -24.71
C SER A 324 15.68 -6.81 -24.91
N PRO A 325 15.22 -7.53 -23.87
CA PRO A 325 14.03 -8.40 -23.95
C PRO A 325 12.73 -7.63 -24.26
N LEU A 326 12.72 -6.34 -23.98
CA LEU A 326 11.66 -5.41 -24.40
C LEU A 326 12.21 -4.51 -25.52
N SER A 327 11.52 -4.48 -26.66
CA SER A 327 11.94 -3.60 -27.75
C SER A 327 11.71 -2.12 -27.40
N ILE A 328 12.55 -1.24 -27.94
CA ILE A 328 12.37 0.21 -27.82
C ILE A 328 10.99 0.63 -28.32
N GLU A 329 10.50 -0.02 -29.40
CA GLU A 329 9.17 0.28 -29.94
C GLU A 329 8.04 -0.05 -28.94
N HIS A 330 8.16 -1.17 -28.21
CA HIS A 330 7.21 -1.48 -27.14
C HIS A 330 7.25 -0.43 -26.01
N LEU A 331 8.45 -0.06 -25.54
CA LEU A 331 8.59 0.94 -24.48
C LEU A 331 8.04 2.31 -24.94
N ARG A 332 8.37 2.73 -26.15
CA ARG A 332 7.87 3.95 -26.77
C ARG A 332 6.35 3.97 -26.81
N ARG A 333 5.74 2.90 -27.37
CA ARG A 333 4.29 2.82 -27.53
C ARG A 333 3.54 2.84 -26.20
N VAL A 334 4.03 2.11 -25.21
CA VAL A 334 3.43 2.12 -23.87
C VAL A 334 3.55 3.51 -23.25
N THR A 335 4.68 4.18 -23.38
CA THR A 335 4.89 5.54 -22.84
C THR A 335 4.01 6.58 -23.53
N ASP A 336 3.91 6.52 -24.88
CA ASP A 336 3.05 7.42 -25.66
C ASP A 336 1.59 7.35 -25.17
N ILE A 337 1.03 6.13 -25.12
CA ILE A 337 -0.35 5.94 -24.70
C ILE A 337 -0.52 6.26 -23.21
N TYR A 338 0.46 5.94 -22.36
CA TYR A 338 0.41 6.29 -20.95
C TYR A 338 0.33 7.80 -20.73
N GLU A 339 1.15 8.59 -21.45
CA GLU A 339 1.13 10.04 -21.38
C GLU A 339 -0.23 10.61 -21.81
N GLU A 340 -0.79 10.13 -22.93
CA GLU A 340 -2.12 10.53 -23.40
C GLU A 340 -3.24 10.22 -22.38
N LEU A 341 -3.17 9.05 -21.73
CA LEU A 341 -4.13 8.65 -20.70
C LEU A 341 -3.96 9.45 -19.41
N ALA A 342 -2.71 9.73 -19.01
CA ALA A 342 -2.39 10.41 -17.77
C ALA A 342 -2.93 11.85 -17.73
N VAL A 343 -2.98 12.53 -18.86
CA VAL A 343 -3.55 13.89 -19.00
C VAL A 343 -5.05 13.90 -18.66
N GLN A 344 -5.76 12.81 -18.88
CA GLN A 344 -7.21 12.70 -18.67
C GLN A 344 -7.58 12.37 -17.23
N VAL A 345 -6.63 11.91 -16.42
CA VAL A 345 -6.89 11.53 -15.02
C VAL A 345 -6.75 12.74 -14.11
N PRO A 346 -7.79 13.10 -13.32
CA PRO A 346 -7.69 14.15 -12.32
C PRO A 346 -6.64 13.81 -11.26
N SER A 347 -5.43 14.31 -11.43
CA SER A 347 -4.31 14.19 -10.50
C SER A 347 -3.87 15.59 -10.06
N ARG A 348 -3.02 15.67 -9.02
CA ARG A 348 -2.42 16.97 -8.67
C ARG A 348 -1.68 17.48 -9.89
N SER A 349 -2.01 18.69 -10.32
CA SER A 349 -1.25 19.38 -11.36
C SER A 349 0.22 19.32 -10.96
N ARG A 350 1.05 18.67 -11.76
CA ARG A 350 2.49 18.67 -11.57
C ARG A 350 2.96 20.12 -11.58
N PRO A 351 3.46 20.69 -10.48
CA PRO A 351 4.29 21.89 -10.62
C PRO A 351 5.47 21.43 -11.46
N ALA A 352 5.74 22.14 -12.56
CA ALA A 352 6.98 22.01 -13.27
C ALA A 352 8.11 22.07 -12.23
N MET A 353 8.81 20.95 -12.01
CA MET A 353 9.93 20.85 -11.09
C MET A 353 11.17 21.47 -11.77
N ARG A 354 11.04 22.75 -12.15
CA ARG A 354 12.15 23.65 -12.38
C ARG A 354 11.95 24.77 -11.38
N ASP A 355 12.92 24.92 -10.48
CA ASP A 355 13.03 25.96 -9.45
C ASP A 355 12.19 25.75 -8.16
N ARG A 356 12.59 24.78 -7.35
CA ARG A 356 12.52 24.91 -5.90
C ARG A 356 13.85 24.47 -5.27
N ALA A 357 14.86 25.27 -5.56
CA ALA A 357 15.95 25.46 -4.61
C ALA A 357 15.37 26.13 -3.36
N ALA A 358 15.70 25.54 -2.20
CA ALA A 358 15.61 26.14 -0.88
C ALA A 358 14.35 26.98 -0.61
N SER A 359 13.27 26.35 -0.17
CA SER A 359 12.24 27.05 0.59
C SER A 359 12.85 27.38 1.98
N SER A 360 13.00 28.68 2.21
CA SER A 360 13.33 29.29 3.51
C SER A 360 12.51 28.68 4.65
N PRO A 361 13.02 28.63 5.88
CA PRO A 361 12.26 28.17 7.03
C PRO A 361 10.97 29.01 7.16
N PRO A 362 9.83 28.40 7.54
CA PRO A 362 8.57 29.12 7.62
C PRO A 362 8.68 30.26 8.63
N SER A 363 8.36 31.47 8.17
CA SER A 363 8.18 32.64 9.04
C SER A 363 7.11 32.36 10.10
N PRO A 364 7.28 32.81 11.33
CA PRO A 364 6.27 32.69 12.37
C PRO A 364 5.15 33.73 12.14
N ALA A 365 4.24 33.44 11.19
CA ALA A 365 3.04 34.20 11.01
C ALA A 365 1.88 33.53 11.72
N GLY A 366 1.72 33.80 13.02
CA GLY A 366 0.55 33.49 13.80
C GLY A 366 -0.12 34.79 14.25
N GLY A 367 -1.42 34.95 14.01
CA GLY A 367 -2.20 35.97 14.73
C GLY A 367 -2.09 35.74 16.25
N PRO A 368 -2.08 36.78 17.05
CA PRO A 368 -1.97 36.63 18.50
C PRO A 368 -3.23 35.97 19.06
N GLY A 369 -3.14 34.72 19.55
CA GLY A 369 -4.17 34.15 20.41
C GLY A 369 -4.53 32.68 20.29
N GLU A 370 -4.33 32.01 19.17
CA GLU A 370 -4.74 30.58 19.02
C GLU A 370 -3.64 29.60 19.43
N PRO A 371 -3.95 28.60 20.30
CA PRO A 371 -2.97 27.59 20.69
C PRO A 371 -2.61 26.69 19.52
N VAL A 372 -1.31 26.43 19.30
CA VAL A 372 -0.81 25.54 18.25
C VAL A 372 -0.76 24.10 18.74
N ALA A 373 -1.38 23.18 18.02
CA ALA A 373 -1.27 21.75 18.24
C ALA A 373 -0.42 21.11 17.14
N VAL A 374 0.69 20.47 17.52
CA VAL A 374 1.52 19.70 16.58
C VAL A 374 1.03 18.26 16.55
N VAL A 375 0.69 17.75 15.36
CA VAL A 375 0.12 16.42 15.17
C VAL A 375 1.03 15.55 14.30
N THR A 376 1.52 14.45 14.86
CA THR A 376 2.20 13.41 14.09
C THR A 376 1.19 12.35 13.66
N GLY A 377 1.38 11.77 12.48
CA GLY A 377 0.43 10.79 11.93
C GLY A 377 -0.90 11.38 11.48
N ALA A 378 -0.95 12.68 11.20
CA ALA A 378 -2.15 13.43 10.81
C ALA A 378 -2.86 12.84 9.56
N ALA A 379 -2.12 12.30 8.59
CA ALA A 379 -2.69 11.65 7.41
C ALA A 379 -3.24 10.24 7.68
N GLY A 380 -3.08 9.69 8.88
CA GLY A 380 -3.54 8.36 9.28
C GLY A 380 -5.05 8.28 9.56
N PHE A 381 -5.55 7.07 9.86
CA PHE A 381 -6.97 6.82 10.14
C PHE A 381 -7.51 7.66 11.31
N LEU A 382 -6.85 7.63 12.46
CA LEU A 382 -7.20 8.49 13.59
C LEU A 382 -6.79 9.95 13.34
N GLY A 383 -5.65 10.18 12.67
CA GLY A 383 -5.08 11.51 12.49
C GLY A 383 -6.02 12.49 11.78
N ARG A 384 -6.68 12.06 10.71
CA ARG A 384 -7.67 12.89 9.97
C ARG A 384 -8.89 13.27 10.80
N ALA A 385 -9.37 12.36 11.64
CA ALA A 385 -10.47 12.69 12.56
C ALA A 385 -9.98 13.64 13.66
N LEU A 386 -8.72 13.48 14.09
CA LEU A 386 -8.10 14.28 15.15
C LEU A 386 -7.83 15.72 14.68
N THR A 387 -7.33 15.94 13.46
CA THR A 387 -7.11 17.29 12.90
C THR A 387 -8.42 18.09 12.87
N ARG A 388 -9.51 17.47 12.41
CA ARG A 388 -10.86 18.06 12.41
C ARG A 388 -11.32 18.45 13.82
N GLU A 389 -11.15 17.56 14.80
CA GLU A 389 -11.57 17.80 16.18
C GLU A 389 -10.74 18.88 16.88
N LEU A 390 -9.43 18.96 16.59
CA LEU A 390 -8.57 20.01 17.12
C LEU A 390 -8.94 21.38 16.57
N THR A 391 -9.16 21.52 15.26
CA THR A 391 -9.60 22.76 14.64
C THR A 391 -10.96 23.20 15.19
N ARG A 392 -11.91 22.26 15.36
CA ARG A 392 -13.20 22.55 15.99
C ARG A 392 -13.08 23.04 17.43
N ARG A 393 -12.02 22.67 18.13
CA ARG A 393 -11.72 23.11 19.53
C ARG A 393 -10.83 24.33 19.61
N GLY A 394 -10.61 25.04 18.50
CA GLY A 394 -9.87 26.29 18.43
C GLY A 394 -8.35 26.11 18.48
N PHE A 395 -7.82 24.99 18.00
CA PHE A 395 -6.39 24.83 17.78
C PHE A 395 -6.03 25.16 16.34
N ARG A 396 -4.92 25.85 16.17
CA ARG A 396 -4.19 25.89 14.92
C ARG A 396 -3.38 24.60 14.79
N VAL A 397 -3.64 23.81 13.75
CA VAL A 397 -3.03 22.48 13.58
C VAL A 397 -1.81 22.57 12.68
N ARG A 398 -0.64 22.20 13.21
CA ARG A 398 0.59 21.93 12.49
C ARG A 398 0.76 20.41 12.36
N ALA A 399 0.67 19.87 11.15
CA ALA A 399 0.71 18.44 10.87
C ALA A 399 2.04 18.00 10.27
N MET A 400 2.59 16.90 10.78
CA MET A 400 3.80 16.30 10.23
C MET A 400 3.47 15.22 9.20
N TYR A 401 4.19 15.21 8.07
CA TYR A 401 4.08 14.18 7.04
C TYR A 401 5.47 13.68 6.61
N ARG A 402 5.57 12.43 6.14
CA ARG A 402 6.83 11.83 5.68
C ARG A 402 7.03 11.95 4.17
N SER A 403 6.05 11.54 3.39
CA SER A 403 6.16 11.47 1.92
C SER A 403 5.35 12.55 1.22
N GLN A 404 4.08 12.70 1.54
CA GLN A 404 3.20 13.71 0.92
C GLN A 404 2.22 14.28 1.95
N PRO A 405 1.94 15.59 1.93
CA PRO A 405 0.86 16.19 2.69
C PRO A 405 -0.49 15.69 2.14
N SER A 406 -1.56 15.74 2.92
CA SER A 406 -2.93 15.53 2.45
C SER A 406 -3.64 16.86 2.25
N ASP A 407 -4.71 16.87 1.41
CA ASP A 407 -5.56 18.04 1.23
C ASP A 407 -6.60 18.16 2.37
N ASP A 408 -6.16 17.99 3.61
CA ASP A 408 -7.03 18.11 4.78
C ASP A 408 -7.26 19.61 5.08
N PRO A 409 -8.47 20.15 4.93
CA PRO A 409 -8.76 21.57 5.16
C PRO A 409 -8.64 21.98 6.64
N HIS A 410 -8.51 21.02 7.54
CA HIS A 410 -8.33 21.24 8.98
C HIS A 410 -6.87 21.35 9.40
N VAL A 411 -5.92 21.22 8.46
CA VAL A 411 -4.50 21.40 8.72
C VAL A 411 -4.06 22.76 8.22
N HIS A 412 -3.57 23.59 9.14
CA HIS A 412 -3.15 24.97 8.84
C HIS A 412 -1.71 25.02 8.30
N GLU A 413 -0.88 24.06 8.71
CA GLU A 413 0.53 24.00 8.32
C GLU A 413 0.97 22.54 8.18
N TRP A 414 1.55 22.18 7.01
CA TRP A 414 2.14 20.89 6.75
C TRP A 414 3.67 20.97 6.80
N VAL A 415 4.30 20.17 7.67
CA VAL A 415 5.76 20.12 7.79
C VAL A 415 6.26 18.73 7.40
N ARG A 416 7.21 18.67 6.48
CA ARG A 416 7.83 17.40 6.06
C ARG A 416 8.84 16.93 7.11
N VAL A 417 8.59 15.78 7.73
CA VAL A 417 9.44 15.20 8.77
C VAL A 417 9.46 13.69 8.65
N ASP A 418 10.65 13.08 8.61
CA ASP A 418 10.80 11.64 8.84
C ASP A 418 11.08 11.41 10.32
N LEU A 419 10.07 10.94 11.05
CA LEU A 419 10.19 10.66 12.49
C LEU A 419 11.17 9.52 12.82
N GLY A 420 11.56 8.70 11.85
CA GLY A 420 12.59 7.67 12.02
C GLY A 420 14.02 8.21 11.91
N ALA A 421 14.18 9.49 11.54
CA ALA A 421 15.45 10.21 11.48
C ALA A 421 15.51 11.31 12.55
N GLN A 422 16.54 12.15 12.52
CA GLN A 422 16.62 13.29 13.42
C GLN A 422 15.53 14.32 13.09
N VAL A 423 14.70 14.68 14.07
CA VAL A 423 13.61 15.65 13.90
C VAL A 423 14.11 17.04 14.35
N PRO A 424 14.03 18.05 13.46
CA PRO A 424 14.39 19.42 13.82
C PRO A 424 13.48 19.95 14.95
N TYR A 425 14.05 20.58 15.95
CA TYR A 425 13.27 21.09 17.11
C TYR A 425 12.35 22.25 16.72
N GLU A 426 12.68 22.98 15.67
CA GLU A 426 11.90 24.10 15.12
C GLU A 426 10.47 23.68 14.76
N VAL A 427 10.28 22.41 14.40
CA VAL A 427 8.95 21.86 14.07
C VAL A 427 7.99 21.94 15.28
N PHE A 428 8.54 21.90 16.50
CA PHE A 428 7.77 21.99 17.74
C PHE A 428 7.70 23.41 18.29
N ALA A 429 8.47 24.36 17.75
CA ALA A 429 8.54 25.73 18.27
C ALA A 429 7.16 26.40 18.32
N GLY A 430 6.83 27.02 19.45
CA GLY A 430 5.56 27.67 19.70
C GLY A 430 4.35 26.74 19.87
N ALA A 431 4.55 25.42 19.91
CA ALA A 431 3.46 24.48 20.17
C ALA A 431 2.97 24.54 21.61
N SER A 432 1.66 24.61 21.80
CA SER A 432 1.01 24.51 23.10
C SER A 432 0.92 23.07 23.58
N VAL A 433 0.80 22.12 22.64
CA VAL A 433 0.68 20.68 22.88
C VAL A 433 1.11 19.89 21.65
N VAL A 434 1.73 18.74 21.88
CA VAL A 434 2.04 17.75 20.83
C VAL A 434 1.13 16.54 20.98
N LEU A 435 0.51 16.12 19.87
CA LEU A 435 -0.29 14.90 19.80
C LEU A 435 0.46 13.87 18.93
N HIS A 436 1.02 12.86 19.59
CA HIS A 436 1.82 11.84 18.91
C HIS A 436 0.98 10.61 18.61
N ALA A 437 0.40 10.57 17.38
CA ALA A 437 -0.42 9.46 16.91
C ALA A 437 0.27 8.61 15.81
N ALA A 438 1.46 9.03 15.36
CA ALA A 438 2.24 8.25 14.38
C ALA A 438 2.78 6.96 15.00
N ALA A 439 2.62 5.84 14.29
CA ALA A 439 3.26 4.56 14.60
C ALA A 439 3.17 3.64 13.39
N ALA A 440 4.03 2.62 13.32
CA ALA A 440 3.86 1.51 12.40
C ALA A 440 2.59 0.72 12.75
N THR A 441 1.76 0.39 11.75
CA THR A 441 0.58 -0.46 11.90
C THR A 441 0.76 -1.83 11.22
N SER A 442 1.85 -2.01 10.48
CA SER A 442 2.20 -3.22 9.74
C SER A 442 3.73 -3.35 9.64
N GLY A 443 4.20 -4.50 9.20
CA GLY A 443 5.63 -4.79 9.09
C GLY A 443 6.18 -5.64 10.22
N GLY A 444 7.49 -5.94 10.16
CA GLY A 444 8.23 -6.71 11.15
C GLY A 444 8.75 -5.86 12.32
N PHE A 445 9.57 -6.45 13.16
CA PHE A 445 10.16 -5.76 14.33
C PHE A 445 11.00 -4.55 13.93
N GLU A 446 11.74 -4.60 12.82
CA GLU A 446 12.55 -3.48 12.32
C GLU A 446 11.68 -2.25 11.97
N ALA A 447 10.56 -2.48 11.28
CA ALA A 447 9.63 -1.40 10.95
C ALA A 447 9.05 -0.74 12.22
N HIS A 448 8.70 -1.55 13.23
CA HIS A 448 8.20 -1.04 14.50
C HIS A 448 9.29 -0.40 15.36
N GLN A 449 10.54 -0.88 15.29
CA GLN A 449 11.68 -0.20 15.92
C GLN A 449 11.80 1.22 15.37
N ARG A 450 11.84 1.38 14.05
CA ARG A 450 12.02 2.66 13.38
C ARG A 450 10.81 3.59 13.51
N ASP A 451 9.63 3.12 13.08
CA ASP A 451 8.45 3.97 12.88
C ASP A 451 7.56 4.07 14.14
N SER A 452 7.89 3.37 15.23
CA SER A 452 7.22 3.51 16.54
C SER A 452 8.19 3.91 17.65
N VAL A 453 9.26 3.11 17.89
CA VAL A 453 10.16 3.35 19.04
C VAL A 453 11.08 4.54 18.78
N ASP A 454 11.82 4.53 17.67
CA ASP A 454 12.75 5.60 17.33
C ASP A 454 12.00 6.89 17.00
N ALA A 455 10.88 6.80 16.31
CA ALA A 455 10.00 7.94 16.05
C ALA A 455 9.55 8.62 17.36
N THR A 456 9.11 7.85 18.37
CA THR A 456 8.73 8.39 19.67
C THR A 456 9.93 9.03 20.38
N ARG A 457 11.11 8.41 20.32
CA ARG A 457 12.34 8.96 20.92
C ARG A 457 12.70 10.31 20.29
N GLN A 458 12.59 10.45 18.97
CA GLN A 458 12.89 11.71 18.28
C GLN A 458 11.85 12.79 18.58
N VAL A 459 10.57 12.45 18.68
CA VAL A 459 9.53 13.40 19.09
C VAL A 459 9.82 13.94 20.50
N LEU A 460 10.15 13.07 21.47
CA LEU A 460 10.48 13.48 22.83
C LEU A 460 11.72 14.38 22.87
N ARG A 461 12.78 14.05 22.12
CA ARG A 461 14.00 14.87 22.03
C ARG A 461 13.70 16.24 21.43
N GLY A 462 12.96 16.30 20.32
CA GLY A 462 12.60 17.56 19.67
C GLY A 462 11.72 18.44 20.54
N MET A 463 10.75 17.86 21.26
CA MET A 463 9.92 18.59 22.24
C MET A 463 10.76 19.21 23.35
N THR A 464 11.66 18.42 23.96
CA THR A 464 12.54 18.90 25.02
C THR A 464 13.43 20.04 24.53
N ALA A 465 14.04 19.89 23.35
CA ALA A 465 14.88 20.93 22.73
C ALA A 465 14.10 22.22 22.40
N ALA A 466 12.83 22.10 22.04
CA ALA A 466 11.94 23.25 21.77
C ALA A 466 11.28 23.83 23.03
N GLY A 467 11.50 23.26 24.21
CA GLY A 467 10.85 23.69 25.44
C GLY A 467 9.36 23.36 25.56
N VAL A 468 8.85 22.44 24.70
CA VAL A 468 7.44 22.05 24.68
C VAL A 468 7.22 20.85 25.60
N ARG A 469 6.39 21.02 26.63
CA ARG A 469 6.23 20.02 27.68
C ARG A 469 4.96 19.17 27.59
N ARG A 470 3.88 19.65 26.96
CA ARG A 470 2.59 18.96 26.92
C ARG A 470 2.54 17.93 25.79
N LEU A 471 2.36 16.65 26.13
CA LEU A 471 2.27 15.53 25.19
C LEU A 471 0.97 14.75 25.40
N VAL A 472 0.18 14.57 24.35
CA VAL A 472 -0.87 13.53 24.30
C VAL A 472 -0.35 12.40 23.41
N TYR A 473 -0.06 11.27 24.03
CA TYR A 473 0.48 10.10 23.34
C TYR A 473 -0.61 9.07 23.06
N VAL A 474 -0.74 8.67 21.80
CA VAL A 474 -1.70 7.65 21.37
C VAL A 474 -1.01 6.29 21.37
N SER A 475 -1.26 5.49 22.39
CA SER A 475 -0.81 4.11 22.53
C SER A 475 -1.85 3.10 21.98
N SER A 476 -2.08 2.01 22.66
CA SER A 476 -3.09 0.99 22.35
C SER A 476 -3.38 0.11 23.57
N ILE A 477 -4.60 -0.37 23.76
CA ILE A 477 -4.89 -1.38 24.79
C ILE A 477 -4.13 -2.71 24.58
N SER A 478 -3.55 -2.94 23.42
CA SER A 478 -2.75 -4.13 23.14
C SER A 478 -1.47 -4.23 23.96
N VAL A 479 -0.99 -3.09 24.50
CA VAL A 479 0.23 -3.01 25.33
C VAL A 479 0.08 -3.70 26.69
N LEU A 480 -1.15 -3.88 27.16
CA LEU A 480 -1.42 -4.49 28.45
C LEU A 480 -1.06 -5.98 28.46
N ARG A 481 -0.52 -6.46 29.57
CA ARG A 481 -0.23 -7.89 29.72
C ARG A 481 -1.48 -8.74 29.44
N PRO A 482 -1.34 -9.99 28.98
CA PRO A 482 -2.46 -10.90 28.88
C PRO A 482 -3.16 -11.11 30.24
N PRO A 483 -4.50 -11.24 30.28
CA PRO A 483 -5.23 -11.46 31.54
C PRO A 483 -4.83 -12.80 32.17
N ARG A 484 -4.70 -12.82 33.48
CA ARG A 484 -4.38 -14.05 34.26
C ARG A 484 -5.53 -15.03 34.26
N SER A 485 -6.76 -14.52 34.25
CA SER A 485 -7.99 -15.36 34.19
C SER A 485 -8.99 -14.80 33.18
N ALA A 486 -9.98 -15.60 32.78
CA ALA A 486 -11.05 -15.16 31.86
C ALA A 486 -12.02 -14.12 32.51
N ARG A 487 -12.01 -13.99 33.83
CA ARG A 487 -12.85 -13.06 34.59
C ARG A 487 -12.15 -11.75 34.89
N GLU A 488 -10.81 -11.69 34.77
CA GLU A 488 -10.01 -10.49 35.06
C GLU A 488 -10.44 -9.34 34.15
N ARG A 489 -10.68 -8.17 34.76
CA ARG A 489 -10.87 -6.91 34.05
C ARG A 489 -9.57 -6.14 34.10
N GLN A 490 -9.12 -5.66 32.95
CA GLN A 490 -7.91 -4.83 32.82
C GLN A 490 -8.29 -3.37 33.03
N THR A 491 -7.52 -2.69 33.83
CA THR A 491 -7.67 -1.27 34.18
C THR A 491 -6.46 -0.48 33.62
N GLU A 492 -6.46 0.82 33.82
CA GLU A 492 -5.34 1.70 33.48
C GLU A 492 -4.05 1.33 34.25
N GLU A 493 -4.19 0.75 35.45
CA GLU A 493 -3.09 0.29 36.32
C GLU A 493 -2.53 -1.09 35.90
N THR A 494 -3.21 -1.79 34.98
CA THR A 494 -2.71 -3.07 34.48
C THR A 494 -1.33 -2.88 33.84
N PRO A 495 -0.28 -3.62 34.28
CA PRO A 495 1.06 -3.47 33.75
C PRO A 495 1.15 -3.76 32.25
N LEU A 496 2.16 -3.17 31.61
CA LEU A 496 2.55 -3.50 30.24
C LEU A 496 3.00 -4.96 30.13
N ALA A 497 2.97 -5.51 28.92
CA ALA A 497 3.35 -6.89 28.65
C ALA A 497 4.88 -7.07 28.75
N ALA A 498 5.35 -7.76 29.79
CA ALA A 498 6.78 -8.01 30.03
C ALA A 498 7.51 -8.72 28.86
N HIS A 499 6.78 -9.53 28.08
CA HIS A 499 7.31 -10.24 26.90
C HIS A 499 6.51 -9.87 25.64
N ALA A 500 6.44 -8.56 25.37
CA ALA A 500 5.63 -7.99 24.30
C ALA A 500 6.02 -8.53 22.92
N GLU A 501 7.28 -8.94 22.70
CA GLU A 501 7.77 -9.56 21.48
C GLU A 501 7.04 -10.87 21.12
N ARG A 502 6.56 -11.60 22.12
CA ARG A 502 5.75 -12.83 21.92
C ARG A 502 4.32 -12.54 21.46
N LEU A 503 3.87 -11.31 21.66
CA LEU A 503 2.55 -10.81 21.23
C LEU A 503 2.57 -10.17 19.84
N GLY A 504 3.75 -10.08 19.24
CA GLY A 504 3.99 -9.60 17.89
C GLY A 504 4.59 -8.20 17.80
N PRO A 505 5.06 -7.82 16.59
CA PRO A 505 5.83 -6.59 16.39
C PRO A 505 5.07 -5.32 16.80
N TYR A 506 3.77 -5.25 16.50
CA TYR A 506 2.93 -4.10 16.83
C TYR A 506 2.85 -3.86 18.36
N THR A 507 2.52 -4.92 19.11
CA THR A 507 2.42 -4.83 20.58
C THR A 507 3.76 -4.46 21.19
N TRP A 508 4.84 -5.10 20.72
CA TRP A 508 6.19 -4.80 21.17
C TRP A 508 6.58 -3.35 20.92
N GLY A 509 6.38 -2.84 19.70
CA GLY A 509 6.72 -1.46 19.35
C GLY A 509 5.93 -0.42 20.15
N LYS A 510 4.63 -0.69 20.40
CA LYS A 510 3.79 0.19 21.25
C LYS A 510 4.17 0.14 22.72
N CYS A 511 4.54 -1.03 23.28
CA CYS A 511 5.06 -1.14 24.65
C CYS A 511 6.35 -0.34 24.81
N ALA A 512 7.34 -0.59 23.96
CA ALA A 512 8.64 0.09 24.05
C ALA A 512 8.52 1.61 23.87
N ALA A 513 7.62 2.07 22.99
CA ALA A 513 7.35 3.50 22.81
C ALA A 513 6.63 4.11 24.02
N GLU A 514 5.68 3.42 24.64
CA GLU A 514 4.98 3.89 25.84
C GLU A 514 5.93 3.95 27.06
N GLU A 515 6.86 2.99 27.17
CA GLU A 515 7.91 3.03 28.21
C GLU A 515 8.80 4.27 28.06
N LEU A 516 9.17 4.66 26.84
CA LEU A 516 9.92 5.91 26.59
C LEU A 516 9.15 7.15 27.05
N VAL A 517 7.85 7.21 26.75
CA VAL A 517 6.98 8.33 27.17
C VAL A 517 6.82 8.37 28.68
N THR A 518 6.60 7.23 29.31
CA THR A 518 6.46 7.11 30.77
C THR A 518 7.77 7.51 31.48
N ALA A 519 8.91 7.09 30.96
CA ALA A 519 10.22 7.47 31.49
C ALA A 519 10.50 8.97 31.34
N ALA A 520 10.16 9.58 30.19
CA ALA A 520 10.30 11.01 29.99
C ALA A 520 9.37 11.83 30.89
N HIS A 521 8.16 11.32 31.15
CA HIS A 521 7.23 11.92 32.10
C HIS A 521 7.78 11.86 33.56
N ALA A 522 8.31 10.70 33.96
CA ALA A 522 8.88 10.51 35.29
C ALA A 522 10.10 11.42 35.55
N ARG A 523 10.92 11.68 34.50
CA ARG A 523 12.04 12.66 34.58
C ARG A 523 11.59 14.12 34.48
N GLN A 524 10.30 14.37 34.28
CA GLN A 524 9.73 15.70 34.06
C GLN A 524 10.23 16.40 32.77
N ASP A 525 10.80 15.66 31.82
CA ASP A 525 11.15 16.19 30.51
C ASP A 525 9.89 16.66 29.75
N VAL A 526 8.81 15.87 29.86
CA VAL A 526 7.47 16.19 29.35
C VAL A 526 6.40 15.88 30.39
N VAL A 527 5.23 16.51 30.26
CA VAL A 527 4.00 16.09 30.95
C VAL A 527 3.15 15.32 29.95
N ALA A 528 2.97 14.01 30.15
CA ALA A 528 2.27 13.15 29.23
C ALA A 528 0.83 12.86 29.67
N ARG A 529 -0.07 12.74 28.69
CA ARG A 529 -1.38 12.08 28.77
C ARG A 529 -1.37 10.90 27.80
N ILE A 530 -1.57 9.70 28.30
CA ILE A 530 -1.46 8.46 27.52
C ILE A 530 -2.86 7.94 27.24
N VAL A 531 -3.25 7.95 25.98
CA VAL A 531 -4.52 7.38 25.52
C VAL A 531 -4.24 6.04 24.85
N ARG A 532 -4.87 4.97 25.34
CA ARG A 532 -4.75 3.59 24.83
C ARG A 532 -6.06 3.19 24.13
N PRO A 533 -6.27 3.54 22.85
CA PRO A 533 -7.48 3.17 22.13
C PRO A 533 -7.62 1.66 22.02
N ALA A 534 -8.86 1.19 22.08
CA ALA A 534 -9.27 -0.13 21.63
C ALA A 534 -9.22 -0.23 20.09
N ALA A 535 -9.67 -1.33 19.51
CA ALA A 535 -9.75 -1.44 18.06
C ALA A 535 -10.61 -0.30 17.49
N LEU A 536 -10.00 0.57 16.69
CA LEU A 536 -10.71 1.69 16.08
C LEU A 536 -11.60 1.18 14.94
N ILE A 537 -12.83 1.64 14.91
CA ILE A 537 -13.83 1.33 13.89
C ILE A 537 -14.41 2.63 13.32
N ASP A 538 -14.95 2.53 12.11
CA ASP A 538 -15.72 3.58 11.47
C ASP A 538 -17.08 3.02 11.05
N TRP A 539 -18.17 3.70 11.39
CA TRP A 539 -19.52 3.26 11.03
C TRP A 539 -19.85 3.45 9.55
N GLU A 540 -19.11 4.32 8.88
CA GLU A 540 -19.33 4.62 7.46
C GLU A 540 -18.43 3.77 6.56
N ASP A 541 -17.26 3.31 7.06
CA ASP A 541 -16.35 2.38 6.36
C ASP A 541 -16.15 1.13 7.23
N ILE A 542 -17.16 0.25 7.20
CA ILE A 542 -17.19 -0.92 8.07
C ILE A 542 -16.20 -1.97 7.61
N ASP A 543 -15.11 -2.10 8.35
CA ASP A 543 -14.19 -3.23 8.24
C ASP A 543 -14.19 -4.02 9.57
N VAL A 544 -14.43 -5.35 9.47
CA VAL A 544 -14.47 -6.20 10.66
C VAL A 544 -13.06 -6.32 11.24
N PRO A 545 -12.84 -5.91 12.51
CA PRO A 545 -11.51 -5.97 13.12
C PRO A 545 -10.91 -7.38 13.02
N GLY A 546 -9.65 -7.46 12.63
CA GLY A 546 -8.96 -8.72 12.33
C GLY A 546 -8.89 -9.72 13.50
N LEU A 547 -9.09 -9.25 14.75
CA LEU A 547 -9.21 -10.12 15.94
C LEU A 547 -10.63 -10.66 16.16
N VAL A 548 -11.65 -10.11 15.48
CA VAL A 548 -13.03 -10.62 15.48
C VAL A 548 -13.19 -11.69 14.42
N GLY A 549 -12.64 -11.43 13.22
CA GLY A 549 -12.73 -12.36 12.11
C GLY A 549 -11.99 -11.89 10.87
N ARG A 550 -11.91 -12.73 9.88
CA ARG A 550 -11.32 -12.46 8.57
C ARG A 550 -12.34 -12.73 7.47
N ARG A 551 -12.39 -11.87 6.47
CA ARG A 551 -13.19 -12.07 5.29
C ARG A 551 -12.67 -13.28 4.49
N LEU A 552 -13.56 -14.22 4.15
CA LEU A 552 -13.25 -15.38 3.31
C LEU A 552 -13.65 -15.12 1.86
N PHE A 553 -14.94 -14.78 1.67
CA PHE A 553 -15.54 -14.49 0.37
C PHE A 553 -16.48 -13.31 0.55
N GLU A 554 -16.92 -12.69 -0.52
CA GLU A 554 -17.77 -11.49 -0.54
C GLU A 554 -18.38 -11.05 0.80
N ARG A 555 -19.40 -11.76 1.29
CA ARG A 555 -20.08 -11.49 2.55
C ARG A 555 -19.81 -12.51 3.65
N TRP A 556 -18.98 -13.55 3.39
CA TRP A 556 -18.65 -14.55 4.38
C TRP A 556 -17.38 -14.19 5.14
N HIS A 557 -17.46 -14.25 6.47
CA HIS A 557 -16.33 -14.01 7.36
C HIS A 557 -16.09 -15.23 8.26
N LEU A 558 -14.84 -15.58 8.46
CA LEU A 558 -14.40 -16.54 9.46
C LEU A 558 -14.28 -15.80 10.79
N GLY A 559 -15.24 -15.97 11.68
CA GLY A 559 -15.22 -15.36 13.01
C GLY A 559 -14.40 -16.20 13.99
N PHE A 560 -13.66 -15.54 14.86
CA PHE A 560 -12.79 -16.21 15.83
C PHE A 560 -13.52 -16.37 17.16
N GLY A 561 -13.72 -17.60 17.61
CA GLY A 561 -14.39 -17.97 18.86
C GLY A 561 -15.91 -18.02 18.74
N ARG A 562 -16.63 -17.19 19.50
CA ARG A 562 -18.10 -17.13 19.54
C ARG A 562 -18.61 -15.69 19.75
N PRO A 563 -19.86 -15.38 19.38
CA PRO A 563 -20.42 -14.03 19.47
C PRO A 563 -20.39 -13.42 20.88
N GLY A 564 -20.57 -14.23 21.93
CA GLY A 564 -20.58 -13.76 23.32
C GLY A 564 -19.21 -13.45 23.91
N LEU A 565 -18.11 -13.66 23.17
CA LEU A 565 -16.78 -13.35 23.68
C LEU A 565 -16.57 -11.83 23.78
N PRO A 566 -15.87 -11.38 24.87
CA PRO A 566 -15.53 -9.99 25.05
C PRO A 566 -14.72 -9.45 23.87
N PHE A 567 -15.00 -8.20 23.50
CA PHE A 567 -14.22 -7.45 22.54
C PHE A 567 -14.41 -5.96 22.80
N ALA A 568 -13.32 -5.18 22.73
CA ALA A 568 -13.34 -3.75 22.94
C ALA A 568 -13.08 -3.03 21.61
N VAL A 569 -13.88 -2.01 21.35
CA VAL A 569 -13.76 -1.12 20.20
C VAL A 569 -13.94 0.33 20.63
N CYS A 570 -13.52 1.27 19.81
CA CYS A 570 -13.88 2.66 19.90
C CYS A 570 -14.11 3.20 18.49
N GLU A 571 -15.18 3.96 18.29
CA GLU A 571 -15.42 4.64 17.02
C GLU A 571 -14.39 5.76 16.84
N VAL A 572 -13.88 5.94 15.62
CA VAL A 572 -12.75 6.81 15.31
C VAL A 572 -12.99 8.28 15.60
N GLY A 573 -14.20 8.80 15.34
CA GLY A 573 -14.57 10.19 15.64
C GLY A 573 -14.66 10.42 17.14
N ARG A 574 -15.25 9.48 17.89
CA ARG A 574 -15.29 9.55 19.37
C ARG A 574 -13.90 9.45 20.00
N ALA A 575 -13.04 8.61 19.41
CA ALA A 575 -11.64 8.52 19.85
C ALA A 575 -10.89 9.83 19.60
N ALA A 576 -11.08 10.42 18.41
CA ALA A 576 -10.49 11.72 18.08
C ALA A 576 -10.98 12.84 19.00
N ALA A 577 -12.30 12.86 19.28
CA ALA A 577 -12.89 13.84 20.21
C ALA A 577 -12.31 13.74 21.63
N ALA A 578 -12.11 12.50 22.12
CA ALA A 578 -11.50 12.25 23.43
C ALA A 578 -10.03 12.68 23.49
N VAL A 579 -9.25 12.36 22.45
CA VAL A 579 -7.83 12.77 22.35
C VAL A 579 -7.69 14.29 22.24
N ALA A 580 -8.53 14.95 21.43
CA ALA A 580 -8.55 16.41 21.29
C ALA A 580 -9.03 17.10 22.58
N TRP A 581 -9.97 16.48 23.30
CA TRP A 581 -10.39 16.96 24.62
C TRP A 581 -9.24 16.93 25.62
N CYS A 582 -8.47 15.84 25.67
CA CYS A 582 -7.26 15.75 26.52
C CYS A 582 -6.24 16.84 26.19
N ALA A 583 -6.11 17.24 24.93
CA ALA A 583 -5.21 18.33 24.53
C ALA A 583 -5.74 19.70 25.02
N ARG A 584 -7.04 19.94 24.93
CA ARG A 584 -7.68 21.23 25.29
C ARG A 584 -7.81 21.41 26.79
N HIS A 585 -8.17 20.35 27.52
CA HIS A 585 -8.33 20.30 28.97
C HIS A 585 -7.18 19.53 29.64
N PHE A 586 -5.96 19.89 29.27
CA PHE A 586 -4.78 19.08 29.58
C PHE A 586 -4.55 18.88 31.09
N ALA A 587 -4.88 19.86 31.94
CA ALA A 587 -4.76 19.75 33.38
C ALA A 587 -5.72 18.69 33.97
N ASP A 588 -6.96 18.69 33.50
CA ASP A 588 -8.05 17.84 34.00
C ASP A 588 -8.08 16.44 33.34
N ALA A 589 -7.32 16.26 32.26
CA ALA A 589 -7.28 15.01 31.53
C ALA A 589 -6.62 13.89 32.35
N PRO A 590 -7.15 12.65 32.31
CA PRO A 590 -6.55 11.51 33.02
C PRO A 590 -5.13 11.28 32.51
N HIS A 591 -4.23 10.86 33.41
CA HIS A 591 -2.85 10.56 33.04
C HIS A 591 -2.77 9.40 32.03
N ILE A 592 -3.52 8.32 32.31
CA ILE A 592 -3.67 7.16 31.41
C ILE A 592 -5.16 6.86 31.26
N VAL A 593 -5.58 6.48 30.05
CA VAL A 593 -6.95 6.00 29.79
C VAL A 593 -6.95 4.86 28.77
N ASN A 594 -7.63 3.77 29.11
CA ASN A 594 -7.98 2.69 28.19
C ASN A 594 -9.26 3.11 27.44
N LEU A 595 -9.13 3.64 26.24
CA LEU A 595 -10.23 4.27 25.53
C LEU A 595 -11.03 3.24 24.73
N LEU A 596 -12.24 2.96 25.19
CA LEU A 596 -13.16 1.99 24.58
C LEU A 596 -14.63 2.44 24.72
N ASP A 597 -15.49 1.98 23.81
CA ASP A 597 -16.93 2.24 23.89
C ASP A 597 -17.55 1.38 24.99
N PRO A 598 -18.15 1.97 26.03
CA PRO A 598 -18.75 1.22 27.14
C PRO A 598 -20.02 0.44 26.73
N THR A 599 -20.62 0.74 25.60
CA THR A 599 -21.87 0.14 25.10
C THR A 599 -21.63 -1.14 24.29
N ILE A 600 -20.42 -1.31 23.73
CA ILE A 600 -20.05 -2.48 22.91
C ILE A 600 -19.05 -3.35 23.67
N ARG A 601 -19.54 -4.44 24.25
CA ARG A 601 -18.77 -5.32 25.14
C ARG A 601 -18.43 -6.69 24.55
N THR A 602 -19.12 -7.08 23.46
CA THR A 602 -18.95 -8.40 22.85
C THR A 602 -18.87 -8.31 21.33
N ARG A 603 -18.27 -9.35 20.72
CA ARG A 603 -18.20 -9.50 19.25
C ARG A 603 -19.58 -9.49 18.60
N GLY A 604 -20.56 -10.14 19.23
CA GLY A 604 -21.94 -10.17 18.74
C GLY A 604 -22.63 -8.79 18.77
N GLN A 605 -22.40 -7.99 19.83
CA GLN A 605 -22.89 -6.62 19.89
C GLN A 605 -22.27 -5.75 18.80
N LEU A 606 -20.97 -5.86 18.57
CA LEU A 606 -20.29 -5.15 17.49
C LEU A 606 -20.89 -5.50 16.12
N LEU A 607 -21.04 -6.79 15.82
CA LEU A 607 -21.61 -7.23 14.54
C LEU A 607 -23.09 -6.81 14.38
N ARG A 608 -23.83 -6.74 15.47
CA ARG A 608 -25.20 -6.19 15.44
C ARG A 608 -25.19 -4.71 15.05
N ARG A 609 -24.34 -3.91 15.69
CA ARG A 609 -24.15 -2.51 15.34
C ARG A 609 -23.70 -2.32 13.89
N PHE A 610 -22.80 -3.16 13.38
CA PHE A 610 -22.42 -3.12 11.96
C PHE A 610 -23.62 -3.38 11.05
N ARG A 611 -24.51 -4.32 11.40
CA ARG A 611 -25.74 -4.59 10.62
C ARG A 611 -26.71 -3.41 10.66
N GLU A 612 -26.87 -2.74 11.79
CA GLU A 612 -27.65 -1.49 11.92
C GLU A 612 -27.14 -0.37 11.00
N HIS A 613 -25.82 -0.37 10.68
CA HIS A 613 -25.20 0.55 9.73
C HIS A 613 -25.04 -0.03 8.32
N GLY A 614 -25.86 -1.03 7.95
CA GLY A 614 -25.91 -1.55 6.58
C GLY A 614 -24.95 -2.67 6.24
N TRP A 615 -24.13 -3.17 7.18
CA TRP A 615 -23.27 -4.30 6.92
C TRP A 615 -24.04 -5.61 6.74
N ARG A 616 -23.84 -6.30 5.60
CA ARG A 616 -24.57 -7.55 5.23
C ARG A 616 -23.71 -8.81 5.33
N GLY A 617 -22.62 -8.78 6.10
CA GLY A 617 -21.74 -9.93 6.24
C GLY A 617 -22.33 -11.06 7.10
N THR A 618 -22.04 -12.30 6.71
CA THR A 618 -22.33 -13.53 7.47
C THR A 618 -21.05 -14.03 8.13
N VAL A 619 -21.12 -14.46 9.40
CA VAL A 619 -19.95 -14.90 10.15
C VAL A 619 -20.09 -16.38 10.51
N LEU A 620 -19.12 -17.18 10.07
CA LEU A 620 -18.90 -18.57 10.50
C LEU A 620 -17.91 -18.56 11.67
N TRP A 621 -18.34 -18.99 12.83
CA TRP A 621 -17.52 -18.97 14.04
C TRP A 621 -16.70 -20.23 14.19
N VAL A 622 -15.38 -20.05 14.38
CA VAL A 622 -14.43 -21.15 14.64
C VAL A 622 -13.84 -21.00 16.04
N PRO A 623 -13.82 -22.09 16.85
CA PRO A 623 -13.19 -22.05 18.16
C PRO A 623 -11.75 -21.55 18.13
N ILE A 624 -11.39 -20.68 19.08
CA ILE A 624 -10.03 -20.07 19.13
C ILE A 624 -8.95 -21.15 19.26
N SER A 625 -9.24 -22.26 19.97
CA SER A 625 -8.31 -23.38 20.12
C SER A 625 -7.93 -24.03 18.79
N LEU A 626 -8.94 -24.28 17.93
CA LEU A 626 -8.70 -24.84 16.60
C LEU A 626 -7.91 -23.87 15.72
N LEU A 627 -8.23 -22.59 15.78
CA LEU A 627 -7.52 -21.58 15.03
C LEU A 627 -6.05 -21.44 15.49
N ALA A 628 -5.82 -21.43 16.80
CA ALA A 628 -4.48 -21.35 17.36
C ALA A 628 -3.64 -22.57 16.98
N ALA A 629 -4.23 -23.77 17.01
CA ALA A 629 -3.58 -25.00 16.57
C ALA A 629 -3.22 -24.94 15.07
N ALA A 630 -4.17 -24.56 14.21
CA ALA A 630 -3.95 -24.44 12.76
C ALA A 630 -2.84 -23.44 12.42
N VAL A 631 -2.86 -22.25 13.05
CA VAL A 631 -1.81 -21.23 12.84
C VAL A 631 -0.44 -21.73 13.32
N SER A 632 -0.38 -22.46 14.44
CA SER A 632 0.86 -23.02 14.97
C SER A 632 1.46 -24.07 14.03
N VAL A 633 0.63 -24.98 13.52
CA VAL A 633 1.03 -25.99 12.54
C VAL A 633 1.51 -25.34 11.24
N MET A 634 0.74 -24.39 10.71
CA MET A 634 1.12 -23.69 9.47
C MET A 634 2.45 -22.96 9.61
N ARG A 635 2.72 -22.30 10.74
CA ARG A 635 3.99 -21.65 11.03
C ARG A 635 5.14 -22.63 11.19
N PHE A 636 4.90 -23.77 11.82
CA PHE A 636 5.90 -24.84 11.94
C PHE A 636 6.29 -25.39 10.57
N VAL A 637 5.32 -25.68 9.71
CA VAL A 637 5.58 -26.13 8.34
C VAL A 637 6.29 -25.05 7.52
N ALA A 638 5.89 -23.80 7.64
CA ALA A 638 6.56 -22.68 6.95
C ALA A 638 8.02 -22.47 7.43
N ALA A 639 8.26 -22.61 8.72
CA ALA A 639 9.62 -22.50 9.27
C ALA A 639 10.51 -23.66 8.80
N LEU A 640 9.97 -24.88 8.77
CA LEU A 640 10.68 -26.05 8.24
C LEU A 640 11.03 -25.87 6.76
N ALA A 641 10.07 -25.37 5.95
CA ALA A 641 10.29 -25.11 4.53
C ALA A 641 11.33 -24.02 4.25
N ARG A 642 11.44 -23.01 5.13
CA ARG A 642 12.39 -21.90 4.99
C ARG A 642 13.74 -22.12 5.67
N ARG A 643 13.93 -23.23 6.38
CA ARG A 643 15.10 -23.52 7.24
C ARG A 643 15.40 -22.41 8.25
N GLU A 644 14.39 -21.64 8.66
CA GLU A 644 14.50 -20.54 9.63
C GLU A 644 13.99 -20.97 10.99
N ARG A 645 14.64 -20.53 12.07
CA ARG A 645 14.10 -20.68 13.43
C ARG A 645 12.92 -19.72 13.61
N ALA A 646 11.69 -20.24 13.61
CA ALA A 646 10.50 -19.42 13.87
C ALA A 646 10.58 -18.84 15.30
N ARG A 647 10.54 -17.50 15.43
CA ARG A 647 10.37 -16.88 16.75
C ARG A 647 9.03 -17.35 17.34
N PRO A 648 8.99 -17.81 18.60
CA PRO A 648 7.76 -18.29 19.22
C PRO A 648 6.76 -17.13 19.33
N LEU A 649 5.59 -17.30 18.74
CA LEU A 649 4.48 -16.36 18.83
C LEU A 649 3.39 -16.98 19.71
N ALA A 650 3.00 -16.29 20.76
CA ALA A 650 1.98 -16.78 21.67
C ALA A 650 0.57 -16.56 21.08
N VAL A 651 0.22 -17.32 20.04
CA VAL A 651 -1.04 -17.18 19.27
C VAL A 651 -2.26 -17.22 20.18
N TRP A 652 -2.25 -18.12 21.15
CA TRP A 652 -3.33 -18.21 22.14
C TRP A 652 -3.46 -16.92 22.97
N SER A 653 -2.35 -16.33 23.40
CA SER A 653 -2.35 -15.08 24.19
C SER A 653 -2.83 -13.88 23.38
N ILE A 654 -2.56 -13.86 22.07
CA ILE A 654 -3.03 -12.81 21.15
C ILE A 654 -4.55 -12.90 20.94
N LEU A 655 -5.06 -14.11 20.75
CA LEU A 655 -6.49 -14.35 20.47
C LEU A 655 -7.35 -14.45 21.73
N ARG A 656 -6.74 -14.52 22.92
CA ARG A 656 -7.45 -14.67 24.19
C ARG A 656 -8.35 -13.46 24.43
N PRO A 657 -9.65 -13.69 24.73
CA PRO A 657 -10.58 -12.61 25.02
C PRO A 657 -10.16 -11.82 26.26
N ARG A 658 -10.23 -10.49 26.17
CA ARG A 658 -9.85 -9.57 27.24
C ARG A 658 -11.06 -8.75 27.65
N ARG A 659 -11.21 -8.52 28.97
CA ARG A 659 -12.23 -7.63 29.53
C ARG A 659 -11.54 -6.37 30.06
N TYR A 660 -12.16 -5.24 29.86
CA TYR A 660 -11.62 -3.95 30.31
C TYR A 660 -12.61 -3.26 31.23
N ASP A 661 -12.10 -2.50 32.18
CA ASP A 661 -12.89 -1.49 32.87
C ASP A 661 -13.08 -0.29 31.93
N ALA A 662 -14.30 0.20 31.83
CA ALA A 662 -14.64 1.33 30.95
C ALA A 662 -14.99 2.60 31.73
N THR A 663 -14.77 2.63 33.02
CA THR A 663 -15.23 3.72 33.91
C THR A 663 -14.56 5.05 33.52
N VAL A 664 -13.24 5.05 33.35
CA VAL A 664 -12.49 6.26 32.96
C VAL A 664 -12.84 6.65 31.51
N ALA A 665 -12.91 5.67 30.60
CA ALA A 665 -13.30 5.90 29.20
C ALA A 665 -14.69 6.51 29.10
N ALA A 666 -15.67 6.01 29.85
CA ALA A 666 -17.06 6.52 29.83
C ALA A 666 -17.11 8.00 30.26
N LYS A 667 -16.43 8.35 31.36
CA LYS A 667 -16.36 9.75 31.82
C LYS A 667 -15.72 10.66 30.77
N LEU A 668 -14.58 10.23 30.21
CA LEU A 668 -13.88 11.01 29.18
C LEU A 668 -14.71 11.18 27.90
N LEU A 669 -15.36 10.11 27.42
CA LEU A 669 -16.18 10.17 26.22
C LEU A 669 -17.43 11.04 26.39
N THR A 670 -18.03 11.08 27.60
CA THR A 670 -19.12 11.98 27.95
C THR A 670 -18.65 13.43 27.93
N ALA A 671 -17.57 13.74 28.64
CA ALA A 671 -17.01 15.10 28.68
C ALA A 671 -16.57 15.59 27.28
N ALA A 672 -15.99 14.72 26.47
CA ALA A 672 -15.60 15.04 25.10
C ALA A 672 -16.82 15.26 24.17
N GLY A 673 -17.92 14.54 24.40
CA GLY A 673 -19.17 14.66 23.65
C GLY A 673 -20.00 15.89 24.03
N GLU A 674 -20.11 16.22 25.30
CA GLU A 674 -20.82 17.42 25.79
C GLU A 674 -20.17 18.71 25.28
N ALA A 675 -18.86 18.74 25.22
CA ALA A 675 -18.12 19.86 24.60
C ALA A 675 -18.29 19.95 23.08
N ALA A 676 -19.04 19.01 22.48
CA ALA A 676 -19.27 18.87 21.05
C ALA A 676 -20.73 19.07 20.64
N ALA A 677 -21.62 19.49 21.55
CA ALA A 677 -23.03 19.73 21.21
C ALA A 677 -23.13 20.77 20.07
N PRO A 678 -23.74 20.44 18.93
CA PRO A 678 -23.81 21.36 17.81
C PRO A 678 -24.83 22.47 18.10
N THR A 679 -24.50 23.68 17.69
CA THR A 679 -25.55 24.61 17.24
C THR A 679 -26.39 23.85 16.20
N VAL A 680 -27.69 23.69 16.53
CA VAL A 680 -28.70 23.03 15.71
C VAL A 680 -28.67 23.62 14.31
N SER A 681 -28.18 22.90 13.32
CA SER A 681 -28.45 23.21 11.92
C SER A 681 -29.84 22.65 11.57
N ALA A 682 -30.69 23.53 11.12
CA ALA A 682 -32.06 23.26 10.72
C ALA A 682 -32.17 22.08 9.71
N PRO A 683 -33.32 21.36 9.72
CA PRO A 683 -33.50 20.23 8.82
C PRO A 683 -33.51 20.71 7.36
N ARG A 684 -32.73 20.05 6.54
CA ARG A 684 -32.76 20.21 5.08
C ARG A 684 -34.18 19.90 4.60
N ALA A 685 -34.86 20.91 4.03
CA ALA A 685 -36.14 20.75 3.38
C ALA A 685 -36.05 19.65 2.30
N ALA A 686 -37.03 18.76 2.34
CA ALA A 686 -37.19 17.73 1.32
C ALA A 686 -37.48 18.41 -0.03
N ALA A 687 -36.74 17.96 -1.06
CA ALA A 687 -37.04 18.37 -2.44
C ALA A 687 -38.42 17.83 -2.86
N PRO A 688 -39.21 18.60 -3.61
CA PRO A 688 -40.53 18.16 -4.04
C PRO A 688 -40.44 17.02 -5.04
N ALA A 689 -41.28 16.03 -4.88
CA ALA A 689 -41.44 14.89 -5.77
C ALA A 689 -41.83 15.39 -7.19
N ALA A 690 -41.03 15.01 -8.19
CA ALA A 690 -41.37 15.21 -9.59
C ALA A 690 -42.56 14.31 -9.98
N MET A 691 -43.61 14.92 -10.45
CA MET A 691 -44.79 14.27 -11.02
C MET A 691 -44.40 13.45 -12.25
N THR A 692 -44.75 12.19 -12.21
CA THR A 692 -44.73 11.28 -13.37
C THR A 692 -45.85 11.71 -14.33
N GLN A 693 -45.51 12.21 -15.50
CA GLN A 693 -46.46 12.24 -16.64
C GLN A 693 -46.24 11.01 -17.50
N ALA A 694 -47.28 10.24 -17.60
CA ALA A 694 -47.39 9.13 -18.53
C ALA A 694 -47.54 9.65 -19.97
N TYR A 695 -46.82 9.02 -20.92
CA TYR A 695 -47.21 8.95 -22.31
C TYR A 695 -47.16 7.50 -22.78
N GLY A 696 -48.21 7.13 -23.56
CA GLY A 696 -48.65 5.85 -23.98
C GLY A 696 -47.73 5.05 -24.95
#